data_8d308962595ca6563028254f831a13de
#
_entry.id   8d308962595ca6563028254f831a13de
#
_cell.length_a   1.000
_cell.length_b   1.000
_cell.length_c   1.000
_cell.angle_alpha   90.00
_cell.angle_beta   90.00
_cell.angle_gamma   90.00
#
_symmetry.space_group_name_H-M   'P 1'
#
loop_
_entity.id
_entity.type
_entity.pdbx_description
1 polymer ?
#
loop_
_entity_poly.entity_id
_entity_poly.type
_entity_poly.pdbx_seq_one_letter_code
_entity_poly.pdbx_strand_id
1 'polypeptide(L)'
;MSIAGTIDAPLDLFGGLVNDMPASDLPQGVSPDCQDVAFLQGAVKTRPGLLSVYTPIAGNPTVNYLKTYTQPDLVNTLLAIDSAGTLWGENSPGVLTQIAAGLTPKAAASSTSLFSREYIAQHDGNFGLDIPRQYDGTYLDRVSQIGPGAGPAAVGDVIANISAISRTSNVVTVTTAAPTGMLPTDQVIIAGVTDTSYNGTFPIASIIDSLHFTYAQTNSNSSSGGGTAAPVGSISAGVHQCAVIFVTRQGYLTRPSPPISWTAGGGMRANVTGIPSVATLPNVVARILAFTGAGGDLFYYTTGMDGAPQMQIFDNTASSFVVDFSDTALLAGIEADSLFQLVELGECAGVIGYSDRLFWWGERNKQNNWDNLTFDGGFGGSGNNVPLGWTPDATFFAGGSFDATGEAVWGGDYAILGDGVIATRGLMTQTALADYNGATRMQANTGYSARVRVRMTGALTQGTLHVHIYSSSLGISTTGVTVTPSQISAAWTEFIAPITPALGFLALPSDLLLRVYADGTPTAGAGFLVDNIEIFPTTQPYNTSLVRASFADDPESYDGVSGFMSVSENDGQTVRSAFLLRERLYFVKDRSLHVTEDDGVNEPASWTINQVSNAVGTPSVAGVDVGEDWAVIAGRAGMYLFDGGEPIKISQEIQPLWNTINWAAGQTLWVRVDTLNKRILCGVPTGTATSPNLILVLDYRSLSSSGEIESLGSILFSTLSGKLYAVGRSRKWCPWNITANSCTLAERSDGTAQIFLGNGPVGGAGNGKIYQLSDTQFSDDGAAINSYYTTYFFLSNDLEQTYQIRSHRKLFAYLTVYAEGAGNLNLSAFADNEAFPTALTTLPLSSPAPKDLELPINLLGERVAFQLGTNSPGAWFKLERFVPSLLPDPWAPVRGGN
;
A
#
# COMPACT_ATOMS: atom_id res chain seq x y z
N MET A 1 -24.66 55.04 -16.91
CA MET A 1 -25.67 56.10 -16.59
C MET A 1 -26.84 55.43 -15.90
N SER A 2 -27.10 55.70 -14.62
CA SER A 2 -28.32 55.20 -14.00
C SER A 2 -29.53 55.95 -14.60
N ILE A 3 -30.49 55.25 -15.13
CA ILE A 3 -31.76 55.83 -15.52
C ILE A 3 -32.44 56.34 -14.25
N ALA A 4 -32.95 57.55 -14.25
CA ALA A 4 -33.65 58.13 -13.09
C ALA A 4 -34.80 57.19 -12.65
N GLY A 5 -34.70 56.61 -11.45
CA GLY A 5 -35.68 55.68 -10.87
C GLY A 5 -35.25 54.20 -10.81
N THR A 6 -34.09 53.83 -11.33
CA THR A 6 -33.52 52.47 -11.14
C THR A 6 -32.88 52.31 -9.77
N ILE A 7 -32.98 51.11 -9.23
CA ILE A 7 -32.34 50.68 -7.99
C ILE A 7 -31.26 49.68 -8.37
N ASP A 8 -30.02 49.92 -7.99
CA ASP A 8 -28.88 49.02 -8.21
C ASP A 8 -28.73 48.08 -7.02
N ALA A 9 -28.60 46.79 -7.32
CA ALA A 9 -28.36 45.76 -6.32
C ALA A 9 -26.98 45.10 -6.57
N PRO A 10 -25.87 45.70 -6.12
CA PRO A 10 -24.52 45.18 -6.40
C PRO A 10 -24.25 43.89 -5.68
N LEU A 11 -23.64 42.94 -6.39
CA LEU A 11 -23.01 41.73 -5.88
C LEU A 11 -21.50 41.88 -6.07
N ASP A 12 -20.79 42.20 -5.00
CA ASP A 12 -19.34 42.41 -4.97
C ASP A 12 -18.62 41.27 -4.22
N LEU A 13 -19.37 40.35 -3.58
CA LEU A 13 -18.87 39.23 -2.83
C LEU A 13 -19.48 37.95 -3.36
N PHE A 14 -18.65 37.01 -3.75
CA PHE A 14 -19.09 35.72 -4.30
C PHE A 14 -18.82 34.61 -3.28
N GLY A 15 -19.89 34.04 -2.73
CA GLY A 15 -19.90 32.92 -1.82
C GLY A 15 -19.97 31.60 -2.58
N GLY A 16 -19.71 30.47 -1.84
CA GLY A 16 -19.75 29.13 -2.37
C GLY A 16 -21.16 28.58 -2.56
N LEU A 17 -21.21 27.33 -2.98
CA LEU A 17 -22.42 26.53 -3.09
C LEU A 17 -23.08 26.34 -1.71
N VAL A 18 -24.35 26.67 -1.63
CA VAL A 18 -25.22 26.39 -0.50
C VAL A 18 -26.51 25.78 -1.01
N ASN A 19 -26.73 24.51 -0.76
CA ASN A 19 -27.88 23.77 -1.21
C ASN A 19 -28.64 23.01 -0.08
N ASP A 20 -28.26 23.29 1.18
CA ASP A 20 -28.93 22.74 2.37
C ASP A 20 -30.21 23.49 2.76
N MET A 21 -30.52 24.56 2.06
CA MET A 21 -31.74 25.35 2.24
C MET A 21 -32.35 25.76 0.89
N PRO A 22 -33.64 26.10 0.86
CA PRO A 22 -34.29 26.54 -0.38
C PRO A 22 -33.58 27.72 -1.05
N ALA A 23 -33.44 27.67 -2.37
CA ALA A 23 -32.76 28.73 -3.13
C ALA A 23 -33.33 30.13 -2.92
N SER A 24 -34.65 30.21 -2.58
CA SER A 24 -35.34 31.47 -2.25
C SER A 24 -34.95 32.10 -0.93
N ASP A 25 -34.37 31.31 -0.02
CA ASP A 25 -34.08 31.74 1.35
C ASP A 25 -32.57 31.92 1.57
N LEU A 26 -31.79 31.75 0.50
CA LEU A 26 -30.35 31.89 0.52
C LEU A 26 -29.92 33.32 0.86
N PRO A 27 -28.89 33.47 1.68
CA PRO A 27 -28.33 34.77 1.97
C PRO A 27 -27.65 35.40 0.76
N GLN A 28 -27.55 36.72 0.81
CA GLN A 28 -26.89 37.53 -0.23
C GLN A 28 -25.44 37.04 -0.43
N GLY A 29 -25.01 36.90 -1.67
CA GLY A 29 -23.65 36.54 -2.05
C GLY A 29 -23.35 35.06 -2.14
N VAL A 30 -24.25 34.15 -1.72
CA VAL A 30 -24.05 32.69 -1.89
C VAL A 30 -24.67 32.18 -3.18
N SER A 31 -24.24 31.04 -3.66
CA SER A 31 -24.74 30.43 -4.88
C SER A 31 -25.62 29.21 -4.59
N PRO A 32 -26.83 29.13 -5.16
CA PRO A 32 -27.64 27.92 -5.09
C PRO A 32 -27.09 26.80 -5.97
N ASP A 33 -26.35 27.16 -7.01
CA ASP A 33 -25.77 26.22 -7.97
C ASP A 33 -24.56 26.84 -8.67
N CYS A 34 -23.43 26.19 -8.57
CA CYS A 34 -22.22 26.53 -9.28
C CYS A 34 -21.42 25.28 -9.60
N GLN A 35 -20.64 25.32 -10.68
CA GLN A 35 -19.82 24.21 -11.11
C GLN A 35 -18.54 24.72 -11.77
N ASP A 36 -17.44 24.01 -11.57
CA ASP A 36 -16.15 24.24 -12.22
C ASP A 36 -15.64 25.70 -12.09
N VAL A 37 -15.90 26.31 -10.94
CA VAL A 37 -15.36 27.63 -10.58
C VAL A 37 -14.41 27.56 -9.40
N ALA A 38 -13.53 28.55 -9.33
CA ALA A 38 -12.64 28.82 -8.21
C ALA A 38 -12.91 30.21 -7.65
N PHE A 39 -12.83 30.35 -6.33
CA PHE A 39 -13.03 31.62 -5.66
C PHE A 39 -11.70 32.32 -5.46
N LEU A 40 -11.68 33.63 -5.70
CA LEU A 40 -10.58 34.53 -5.40
C LEU A 40 -11.06 35.58 -4.40
N GLN A 41 -10.16 36.43 -3.88
CA GLN A 41 -10.57 37.55 -3.06
C GLN A 41 -11.50 38.48 -3.87
N GLY A 42 -12.80 38.52 -3.49
CA GLY A 42 -13.78 39.35 -4.14
C GLY A 42 -14.15 38.98 -5.59
N ALA A 43 -13.80 37.79 -6.08
CA ALA A 43 -14.11 37.33 -7.43
C ALA A 43 -14.40 35.86 -7.52
N VAL A 44 -15.11 35.44 -8.55
CA VAL A 44 -15.28 34.06 -8.98
C VAL A 44 -14.67 33.88 -10.37
N LYS A 45 -13.93 32.80 -10.58
CA LYS A 45 -13.20 32.53 -11.82
C LYS A 45 -13.43 31.09 -12.27
N THR A 46 -13.34 30.81 -13.56
CA THR A 46 -13.20 29.43 -14.07
C THR A 46 -12.07 28.71 -13.33
N ARG A 47 -12.27 27.46 -12.92
CA ARG A 47 -11.24 26.68 -12.24
C ARG A 47 -9.98 26.48 -13.09
N PRO A 48 -8.87 26.11 -12.48
CA PRO A 48 -7.69 25.62 -13.21
C PRO A 48 -8.06 24.48 -14.15
N GLY A 49 -7.47 24.46 -15.33
CA GLY A 49 -7.62 23.37 -16.27
C GLY A 49 -6.66 22.21 -16.00
N LEU A 50 -6.82 21.16 -16.77
CA LEU A 50 -6.00 19.94 -16.72
C LEU A 50 -4.98 19.96 -17.85
N LEU A 51 -3.71 19.82 -17.49
CA LEU A 51 -2.60 19.67 -18.43
C LEU A 51 -2.00 18.27 -18.30
N SER A 52 -2.01 17.48 -19.38
CA SER A 52 -1.28 16.20 -19.42
C SER A 52 0.22 16.47 -19.52
N VAL A 53 0.96 16.13 -18.47
CA VAL A 53 2.41 16.45 -18.38
C VAL A 53 3.30 15.24 -18.62
N TYR A 54 2.75 14.04 -18.55
CA TYR A 54 3.46 12.78 -18.79
C TYR A 54 2.98 12.10 -20.06
N THR A 55 3.86 11.33 -20.67
CA THR A 55 3.46 10.40 -21.73
C THR A 55 2.43 9.43 -21.15
N PRO A 56 1.27 9.23 -21.82
CA PRO A 56 0.27 8.30 -21.33
C PRO A 56 0.82 6.90 -21.13
N ILE A 57 0.44 6.26 -20.02
CA ILE A 57 0.82 4.88 -19.71
C ILE A 57 0.21 3.94 -20.75
N ALA A 58 1.03 3.05 -21.29
CA ALA A 58 0.61 2.08 -22.32
C ALA A 58 -0.55 1.19 -21.80
N GLY A 59 -1.50 0.90 -22.67
CA GLY A 59 -2.72 0.17 -22.32
C GLY A 59 -3.82 1.03 -21.68
N ASN A 60 -3.58 2.32 -21.52
CA ASN A 60 -4.54 3.29 -20.98
C ASN A 60 -5.19 2.88 -19.63
N PRO A 61 -4.43 2.45 -18.62
CA PRO A 61 -5.00 2.11 -17.31
C PRO A 61 -5.51 3.35 -16.60
N THR A 62 -6.29 3.16 -15.52
CA THR A 62 -6.54 4.22 -14.54
C THR A 62 -5.34 4.34 -13.59
N VAL A 63 -5.12 5.54 -13.04
CA VAL A 63 -4.02 5.81 -12.09
C VAL A 63 -4.60 5.91 -10.69
N ASN A 64 -4.43 4.85 -9.91
CA ASN A 64 -5.10 4.70 -8.61
C ASN A 64 -4.32 5.30 -7.44
N TYR A 65 -3.05 5.61 -7.64
CA TYR A 65 -2.19 6.15 -6.59
C TYR A 65 -1.14 7.09 -7.19
N LEU A 66 -0.91 8.19 -6.50
CA LEU A 66 0.15 9.16 -6.79
C LEU A 66 0.80 9.61 -5.48
N LYS A 67 2.12 9.68 -5.49
CA LYS A 67 2.92 10.18 -4.36
C LYS A 67 4.21 10.82 -4.84
N THR A 68 4.65 11.87 -4.18
CA THR A 68 6.01 12.36 -4.31
C THR A 68 6.93 11.60 -3.37
N TYR A 69 8.01 11.10 -3.89
CA TYR A 69 9.07 10.43 -3.15
C TYR A 69 10.36 11.23 -3.28
N THR A 70 10.98 11.54 -2.14
CA THR A 70 12.28 12.16 -2.10
C THR A 70 13.35 11.08 -2.01
N GLN A 71 14.14 10.95 -3.08
CA GLN A 71 15.21 9.96 -3.15
C GLN A 71 16.35 10.29 -2.17
N PRO A 72 17.25 9.33 -1.87
CA PRO A 72 18.41 9.58 -1.00
C PRO A 72 19.34 10.72 -1.47
N ASP A 73 19.34 11.03 -2.75
CA ASP A 73 20.07 12.15 -3.36
C ASP A 73 19.31 13.49 -3.31
N LEU A 74 18.19 13.53 -2.58
CA LEU A 74 17.28 14.68 -2.42
C LEU A 74 16.52 15.08 -3.69
N VAL A 75 16.49 14.22 -4.70
CA VAL A 75 15.67 14.43 -5.90
C VAL A 75 14.24 13.99 -5.62
N ASN A 76 13.29 14.88 -5.88
CA ASN A 76 11.87 14.57 -5.78
C ASN A 76 11.37 13.93 -7.07
N THR A 77 10.83 12.73 -6.96
CA THR A 77 10.25 11.96 -8.07
C THR A 77 8.78 11.64 -7.82
N LEU A 78 8.00 11.61 -8.89
CA LEU A 78 6.60 11.16 -8.80
C LEU A 78 6.54 9.64 -8.92
N LEU A 79 5.89 9.00 -7.98
CA LEU A 79 5.50 7.59 -8.04
C LEU A 79 4.02 7.49 -8.41
N ALA A 80 3.68 6.51 -9.25
CA ALA A 80 2.31 6.21 -9.62
C ALA A 80 2.06 4.70 -9.63
N ILE A 81 0.85 4.27 -9.21
CA ILE A 81 0.40 2.89 -9.36
C ILE A 81 -0.85 2.89 -10.21
N ASP A 82 -0.87 2.04 -11.23
CA ASP A 82 -1.98 1.93 -12.16
C ASP A 82 -2.93 0.76 -11.84
N SER A 83 -4.05 0.71 -12.53
CA SER A 83 -5.07 -0.34 -12.37
C SER A 83 -4.65 -1.70 -12.90
N ALA A 84 -3.53 -1.81 -13.60
CA ALA A 84 -2.94 -3.09 -14.01
C ALA A 84 -2.00 -3.68 -12.95
N GLY A 85 -1.74 -2.95 -11.86
CA GLY A 85 -0.81 -3.36 -10.82
C GLY A 85 0.64 -3.11 -11.20
N THR A 86 0.93 -1.98 -11.82
CA THR A 86 2.29 -1.56 -12.17
C THR A 86 2.68 -0.33 -11.37
N LEU A 87 3.86 -0.36 -10.77
CA LEU A 87 4.49 0.80 -10.15
C LEU A 87 5.36 1.52 -11.20
N TRP A 88 5.12 2.79 -11.34
CA TRP A 88 5.83 3.71 -12.21
C TRP A 88 6.57 4.77 -11.40
N GLY A 89 7.74 5.16 -11.86
CA GLY A 89 8.51 6.26 -11.27
C GLY A 89 8.97 7.26 -12.33
N GLU A 90 9.05 8.51 -11.95
CA GLU A 90 9.59 9.54 -12.81
C GLU A 90 11.12 9.40 -12.88
N ASN A 91 11.66 9.11 -14.06
CA ASN A 91 13.08 8.98 -14.32
C ASN A 91 13.70 10.28 -14.87
N SER A 92 12.89 11.06 -15.56
CA SER A 92 13.23 12.41 -16.04
C SER A 92 11.95 13.22 -16.13
N PRO A 93 12.00 14.56 -16.09
CA PRO A 93 10.82 15.40 -16.13
C PRO A 93 9.87 15.01 -17.27
N GLY A 94 8.63 14.65 -16.92
CA GLY A 94 7.61 14.24 -17.89
C GLY A 94 7.69 12.81 -18.40
N VAL A 95 8.63 11.98 -17.92
CA VAL A 95 8.80 10.59 -18.36
C VAL A 95 8.65 9.63 -17.19
N LEU A 96 7.64 8.77 -17.25
CA LEU A 96 7.45 7.66 -16.32
C LEU A 96 8.11 6.40 -16.87
N THR A 97 8.87 5.72 -16.03
CA THR A 97 9.44 4.39 -16.29
C THR A 97 8.84 3.36 -15.36
N GLN A 98 8.66 2.14 -15.87
CA GLN A 98 8.19 1.04 -15.05
C GLN A 98 9.27 0.64 -14.04
N ILE A 99 8.94 0.66 -12.74
CA ILE A 99 9.78 0.16 -11.65
C ILE A 99 9.49 -1.34 -11.45
N ALA A 100 8.22 -1.69 -11.30
CA ALA A 100 7.80 -3.06 -11.06
C ALA A 100 6.41 -3.32 -11.62
N ALA A 101 6.12 -4.58 -11.92
CA ALA A 101 4.79 -5.08 -12.30
C ALA A 101 4.37 -6.23 -11.37
N GLY A 102 3.12 -6.66 -11.47
CA GLY A 102 2.60 -7.79 -10.68
C GLY A 102 2.13 -7.40 -9.28
N LEU A 103 1.98 -6.12 -8.99
CA LEU A 103 1.28 -5.64 -7.80
C LEU A 103 -0.22 -5.98 -7.89
N THR A 104 -0.96 -5.82 -6.77
CA THR A 104 -2.41 -6.07 -6.78
C THR A 104 -3.12 -5.14 -7.78
N PRO A 105 -3.77 -5.67 -8.82
CA PRO A 105 -4.51 -4.85 -9.78
C PRO A 105 -5.64 -4.07 -9.11
N LYS A 106 -5.88 -2.84 -9.60
CA LYS A 106 -6.97 -1.95 -9.11
C LYS A 106 -6.88 -1.56 -7.64
N ALA A 107 -5.74 -1.80 -7.00
CA ALA A 107 -5.57 -1.45 -5.59
C ALA A 107 -5.35 0.05 -5.40
N ALA A 108 -5.99 0.62 -4.39
CA ALA A 108 -5.57 1.87 -3.80
C ALA A 108 -4.29 1.63 -2.98
N ALA A 109 -3.56 2.68 -2.64
CA ALA A 109 -2.38 2.56 -1.80
C ALA A 109 -2.36 3.61 -0.69
N SER A 110 -1.71 3.24 0.40
CA SER A 110 -1.26 4.14 1.47
C SER A 110 0.25 4.06 1.54
N SER A 111 0.92 5.15 1.77
CA SER A 111 2.36 5.13 1.92
C SER A 111 2.90 6.16 2.88
N THR A 112 4.13 5.93 3.29
CA THR A 112 4.89 6.84 4.15
C THR A 112 6.37 6.76 3.82
N SER A 113 7.05 7.89 3.86
CA SER A 113 8.51 7.96 3.73
C SER A 113 9.15 7.87 5.11
N LEU A 114 10.13 6.98 5.26
CA LEU A 114 10.96 6.85 6.46
C LEU A 114 12.35 6.36 6.05
N PHE A 115 13.41 6.90 6.66
CA PHE A 115 14.80 6.54 6.36
C PHE A 115 15.14 6.56 4.86
N SER A 116 14.70 7.60 4.14
CA SER A 116 14.90 7.78 2.69
C SER A 116 14.32 6.64 1.83
N ARG A 117 13.31 5.93 2.32
CA ARG A 117 12.56 4.91 1.59
C ARG A 117 11.09 5.20 1.63
N GLU A 118 10.37 4.76 0.60
CA GLU A 118 8.91 4.83 0.57
C GLU A 118 8.32 3.46 0.89
N TYR A 119 7.55 3.38 1.96
CA TYR A 119 6.85 2.18 2.39
C TYR A 119 5.42 2.21 1.90
N ILE A 120 4.98 1.15 1.23
CA ILE A 120 3.73 1.10 0.48
C ILE A 120 2.89 -0.08 0.96
N ALA A 121 1.64 0.21 1.34
CA ALA A 121 0.57 -0.76 1.54
C ALA A 121 -0.47 -0.60 0.44
N GLN A 122 -0.95 -1.70 -0.11
CA GLN A 122 -1.97 -1.70 -1.16
C GLN A 122 -3.21 -2.50 -0.76
N HIS A 123 -4.38 -2.05 -1.22
CA HIS A 123 -5.63 -2.77 -1.02
C HIS A 123 -6.61 -2.49 -2.17
N ASP A 124 -7.54 -3.43 -2.41
CA ASP A 124 -8.56 -3.33 -3.47
C ASP A 124 -9.84 -2.62 -3.02
N GLY A 125 -9.82 -2.01 -1.84
CA GLY A 125 -10.99 -1.38 -1.23
C GLY A 125 -11.85 -2.33 -0.40
N ASN A 126 -11.78 -3.63 -0.61
CA ASN A 126 -12.40 -4.67 0.20
C ASN A 126 -11.39 -5.47 1.03
N PHE A 127 -10.20 -4.90 1.21
CA PHE A 127 -9.04 -5.56 1.82
C PHE A 127 -8.57 -6.82 1.07
N GLY A 128 -8.68 -6.82 -0.23
CA GLY A 128 -7.82 -7.59 -1.09
C GLY A 128 -6.46 -6.93 -1.01
N LEU A 129 -5.62 -7.44 -0.12
CA LEU A 129 -4.42 -6.79 0.35
C LEU A 129 -3.23 -7.25 -0.45
N ASP A 130 -2.23 -6.41 -0.54
CA ASP A 130 -0.91 -6.75 -1.04
C ASP A 130 0.10 -6.81 0.11
N ILE A 131 1.23 -7.49 -0.08
CA ILE A 131 2.29 -7.48 0.93
C ILE A 131 2.87 -6.09 1.10
N PRO A 132 3.32 -5.74 2.32
CA PRO A 132 4.06 -4.53 2.56
C PRO A 132 5.32 -4.43 1.72
N ARG A 133 5.54 -3.31 1.05
CA ARG A 133 6.69 -3.08 0.19
C ARG A 133 7.47 -1.84 0.60
N GLN A 134 8.75 -1.84 0.27
CA GLN A 134 9.63 -0.69 0.39
C GLN A 134 10.31 -0.42 -0.96
N TYR A 135 10.44 0.86 -1.29
CA TYR A 135 11.15 1.34 -2.46
C TYR A 135 12.27 2.28 -2.03
N ASP A 136 13.50 2.00 -2.44
CA ASP A 136 14.70 2.75 -2.05
C ASP A 136 15.23 3.70 -3.15
N GLY A 137 14.46 3.88 -4.21
CA GLY A 137 14.86 4.62 -5.41
C GLY A 137 15.38 3.72 -6.53
N THR A 138 15.70 2.45 -6.24
CA THR A 138 16.21 1.48 -7.21
C THR A 138 15.42 0.19 -7.19
N TYR A 139 15.20 -0.37 -6.00
CA TYR A 139 14.57 -1.68 -5.80
C TYR A 139 13.25 -1.55 -5.07
N LEU A 140 12.28 -2.37 -5.48
CA LEU A 140 11.03 -2.58 -4.77
C LEU A 140 11.07 -3.93 -4.09
N ASP A 141 11.33 -3.93 -2.78
CA ASP A 141 11.49 -5.13 -1.98
C ASP A 141 10.31 -5.31 -1.01
N ARG A 142 10.13 -6.52 -0.47
CA ARG A 142 9.20 -6.80 0.62
C ARG A 142 9.74 -6.19 1.92
N VAL A 143 8.86 -5.60 2.70
CA VAL A 143 9.13 -5.26 4.11
C VAL A 143 8.91 -6.52 4.96
N SER A 144 9.74 -6.73 5.99
CA SER A 144 9.69 -7.94 6.83
C SER A 144 9.85 -9.19 5.97
N GLN A 145 11.05 -9.35 5.41
CA GLN A 145 11.39 -10.49 4.58
C GLN A 145 11.15 -11.79 5.33
N ILE A 146 10.49 -12.76 4.70
CA ILE A 146 10.24 -14.07 5.28
C ILE A 146 11.57 -14.79 5.48
N GLY A 147 11.75 -15.38 6.66
CA GLY A 147 12.90 -16.18 7.00
C GLY A 147 12.90 -17.56 6.34
N PRO A 148 13.99 -18.33 6.50
CA PRO A 148 14.07 -19.69 5.94
C PRO A 148 13.00 -20.59 6.54
N GLY A 149 12.16 -21.21 5.70
CA GLY A 149 11.09 -22.12 6.13
C GLY A 149 11.59 -23.48 6.64
N ALA A 150 12.86 -23.86 6.37
CA ALA A 150 13.49 -25.05 6.89
C ALA A 150 14.94 -24.77 7.32
N GLY A 151 15.44 -25.56 8.24
CA GLY A 151 16.86 -25.59 8.62
C GLY A 151 17.74 -26.17 7.52
N PRO A 152 19.06 -26.18 7.72
CA PRO A 152 19.96 -26.91 6.84
C PRO A 152 19.61 -28.39 6.82
N ALA A 153 19.92 -29.08 5.73
CA ALA A 153 19.56 -30.50 5.61
C ALA A 153 20.35 -31.40 6.60
N ALA A 154 21.61 -31.07 6.83
CA ALA A 154 22.44 -31.78 7.83
C ALA A 154 23.61 -30.93 8.30
N VAL A 155 24.02 -31.16 9.53
CA VAL A 155 25.30 -30.71 10.09
C VAL A 155 26.06 -31.96 10.60
N GLY A 156 27.33 -32.00 10.36
CA GLY A 156 28.15 -33.09 10.84
C GLY A 156 29.62 -32.73 10.85
N ASP A 157 30.41 -33.51 11.66
CA ASP A 157 31.85 -33.33 11.72
C ASP A 157 32.49 -33.56 10.35
N VAL A 158 33.49 -32.73 10.00
CA VAL A 158 34.22 -32.90 8.76
C VAL A 158 35.16 -34.11 8.89
N ILE A 159 34.70 -35.25 8.40
CA ILE A 159 35.45 -36.51 8.45
C ILE A 159 35.43 -37.12 7.05
N ALA A 160 36.57 -37.40 6.49
CA ALA A 160 36.72 -38.14 5.23
C ALA A 160 37.35 -39.53 5.46
N ASN A 161 36.77 -40.57 4.85
CA ASN A 161 37.35 -41.88 4.83
C ASN A 161 38.66 -41.88 4.02
N ILE A 162 39.69 -42.56 4.53
CA ILE A 162 40.96 -42.73 3.83
C ILE A 162 40.80 -43.89 2.87
N SER A 163 40.95 -43.66 1.59
CA SER A 163 40.97 -44.66 0.55
C SER A 163 42.36 -45.31 0.38
N ALA A 164 43.43 -44.54 0.59
CA ALA A 164 44.79 -44.97 0.57
C ALA A 164 45.71 -44.06 1.42
N ILE A 165 46.72 -44.65 2.07
CA ILE A 165 47.72 -43.88 2.78
C ILE A 165 49.08 -44.61 2.60
N SER A 166 50.11 -43.82 2.31
CA SER A 166 51.46 -44.39 2.10
C SER A 166 52.53 -43.43 2.64
N ARG A 167 53.61 -44.01 3.15
CA ARG A 167 54.73 -43.25 3.64
C ARG A 167 55.99 -43.66 2.85
N THR A 168 56.65 -42.65 2.32
CA THR A 168 57.91 -42.80 1.58
C THR A 168 58.85 -41.69 2.00
N SER A 169 60.06 -42.02 2.44
CA SER A 169 61.07 -41.05 2.86
C SER A 169 60.59 -40.03 3.89
N ASN A 170 59.90 -40.54 4.92
CA ASN A 170 59.27 -39.72 5.98
C ASN A 170 58.16 -38.73 5.55
N VAL A 171 57.66 -38.83 4.32
CA VAL A 171 56.52 -38.08 3.83
C VAL A 171 55.36 -39.06 3.71
N VAL A 172 54.27 -38.73 4.35
CA VAL A 172 53.01 -39.48 4.24
C VAL A 172 52.14 -38.80 3.22
N THR A 173 51.64 -39.56 2.26
CA THR A 173 50.60 -39.11 1.31
C THR A 173 49.31 -39.82 1.68
N VAL A 174 48.24 -39.00 1.86
CA VAL A 174 46.89 -39.46 2.17
C VAL A 174 46.01 -39.22 0.97
N THR A 175 45.24 -40.22 0.59
CA THR A 175 44.13 -40.12 -0.37
C THR A 175 42.82 -40.30 0.36
N THR A 176 41.94 -39.33 0.32
CA THR A 176 40.60 -39.39 0.93
C THR A 176 39.53 -39.75 -0.10
N ALA A 177 38.45 -40.37 0.36
CA ALA A 177 37.28 -40.68 -0.50
C ALA A 177 36.39 -39.46 -0.81
N ALA A 178 36.55 -38.39 -0.04
CA ALA A 178 35.85 -37.13 -0.23
C ALA A 178 36.75 -35.92 0.06
N PRO A 179 36.50 -34.74 -0.50
CA PRO A 179 37.25 -33.53 -0.21
C PRO A 179 37.16 -33.16 1.29
N THR A 180 38.29 -32.76 1.87
CA THR A 180 38.40 -32.40 3.30
C THR A 180 38.37 -30.88 3.52
N GLY A 181 38.59 -30.08 2.51
CA GLY A 181 38.64 -28.59 2.60
C GLY A 181 39.81 -28.07 3.44
N MET A 182 40.81 -28.90 3.70
CA MET A 182 41.98 -28.50 4.50
C MET A 182 42.90 -27.56 3.75
N LEU A 183 43.63 -26.76 4.52
CA LEU A 183 44.66 -25.82 4.03
C LEU A 183 46.07 -26.28 4.48
N PRO A 184 47.16 -25.85 3.84
CA PRO A 184 48.52 -26.22 4.20
C PRO A 184 48.94 -25.85 5.64
N THR A 185 48.23 -24.96 6.30
CA THR A 185 48.49 -24.54 7.68
C THR A 185 47.70 -25.35 8.71
N ASP A 186 46.75 -26.16 8.26
CA ASP A 186 45.88 -26.92 9.15
C ASP A 186 46.62 -28.12 9.77
N GLN A 187 46.08 -28.65 10.86
CA GLN A 187 46.41 -29.94 11.40
C GLN A 187 45.34 -30.96 11.02
N VAL A 188 45.73 -32.21 10.84
CA VAL A 188 44.84 -33.30 10.54
C VAL A 188 44.92 -34.38 11.60
N ILE A 189 43.75 -34.88 12.01
CA ILE A 189 43.62 -36.08 12.86
C ILE A 189 43.51 -37.29 11.92
N ILE A 190 44.43 -38.25 11.99
CA ILE A 190 44.35 -39.51 11.30
C ILE A 190 44.00 -40.58 12.34
N ALA A 191 42.91 -41.32 12.13
CA ALA A 191 42.44 -42.31 13.08
C ALA A 191 41.91 -43.57 12.38
N GLY A 192 42.06 -44.73 13.04
CA GLY A 192 41.48 -45.98 12.57
C GLY A 192 42.15 -46.59 11.33
N VAL A 193 43.35 -46.11 10.93
CA VAL A 193 44.13 -46.73 9.85
C VAL A 193 44.58 -48.11 10.26
N THR A 194 44.52 -49.09 9.36
CA THR A 194 44.88 -50.48 9.61
C THR A 194 46.32 -50.63 10.15
N ASP A 195 47.25 -49.89 9.55
CA ASP A 195 48.59 -49.72 10.13
C ASP A 195 48.52 -48.56 11.14
N THR A 196 48.46 -48.87 12.43
CA THR A 196 48.26 -47.89 13.49
C THR A 196 49.38 -46.89 13.62
N SER A 197 50.49 -47.08 12.95
CA SER A 197 51.62 -46.11 12.94
C SER A 197 51.28 -44.82 12.26
N TYR A 198 50.26 -44.78 11.44
CA TYR A 198 49.75 -43.54 10.78
C TYR A 198 48.84 -42.70 11.69
N ASN A 199 48.23 -43.31 12.72
CA ASN A 199 47.27 -42.62 13.57
C ASN A 199 47.97 -41.56 14.41
N GLY A 200 47.32 -40.41 14.53
CA GLY A 200 47.83 -39.25 15.29
C GLY A 200 47.33 -37.94 14.71
N THR A 201 47.83 -36.83 15.29
CA THR A 201 47.54 -35.47 14.80
C THR A 201 48.84 -34.91 14.20
N PHE A 202 48.73 -34.44 12.95
CA PHE A 202 49.89 -34.01 12.17
C PHE A 202 49.63 -32.66 11.49
N PRO A 203 50.65 -31.79 11.42
CA PRO A 203 50.55 -30.59 10.59
C PRO A 203 50.61 -30.96 9.11
N ILE A 204 49.72 -30.40 8.30
CA ILE A 204 49.71 -30.63 6.86
C ILE A 204 50.93 -29.96 6.24
N ALA A 205 51.71 -30.70 5.48
CA ALA A 205 52.89 -30.19 4.81
C ALA A 205 52.54 -29.60 3.43
N SER A 206 51.62 -30.23 2.67
CA SER A 206 51.14 -29.73 1.41
C SER A 206 49.77 -30.31 1.04
N ILE A 207 48.99 -29.55 0.34
CA ILE A 207 47.74 -29.99 -0.36
C ILE A 207 48.10 -30.20 -1.82
N ILE A 208 47.93 -31.43 -2.33
CA ILE A 208 48.19 -31.77 -3.73
C ILE A 208 46.94 -31.41 -4.57
N ASP A 209 45.77 -31.86 -4.11
CA ASP A 209 44.45 -31.53 -4.67
C ASP A 209 43.37 -31.71 -3.60
N SER A 210 42.09 -31.65 -3.96
CA SER A 210 40.97 -31.74 -3.02
C SER A 210 40.87 -33.05 -2.25
N LEU A 211 41.49 -34.14 -2.76
CA LEU A 211 41.47 -35.48 -2.18
C LEU A 211 42.83 -35.93 -1.63
N HIS A 212 43.94 -35.24 -1.98
CA HIS A 212 45.28 -35.66 -1.66
C HIS A 212 46.02 -34.56 -0.88
N PHE A 213 46.59 -34.96 0.25
CA PHE A 213 47.46 -34.08 1.04
C PHE A 213 48.64 -34.89 1.63
N THR A 214 49.68 -34.17 2.11
CA THR A 214 50.84 -34.77 2.72
C THR A 214 51.08 -34.22 4.11
N TYR A 215 51.71 -35.06 4.94
CA TYR A 215 52.30 -34.62 6.21
C TYR A 215 53.64 -35.34 6.48
N ALA A 216 54.45 -34.79 7.36
CA ALA A 216 55.75 -35.40 7.73
C ALA A 216 55.60 -36.37 8.89
N GLN A 217 56.16 -37.56 8.77
CA GLN A 217 56.17 -38.53 9.86
C GLN A 217 57.41 -39.44 9.71
N THR A 218 58.29 -39.42 10.71
CA THR A 218 59.45 -40.31 10.75
C THR A 218 59.06 -41.70 11.17
N ASN A 219 59.07 -42.64 10.24
CA ASN A 219 58.87 -44.07 10.46
C ASN A 219 59.24 -44.88 9.20
N SER A 220 59.31 -46.24 9.31
CA SER A 220 59.54 -47.08 8.15
C SER A 220 58.53 -46.84 7.01
N ASN A 221 59.01 -46.97 5.75
CA ASN A 221 58.11 -46.91 4.60
C ASN A 221 57.09 -48.03 4.66
N SER A 222 55.80 -47.65 4.45
CA SER A 222 54.68 -48.58 4.38
C SER A 222 53.54 -48.03 3.59
N SER A 223 52.58 -48.89 3.25
CA SER A 223 51.33 -48.53 2.65
C SER A 223 50.22 -49.22 3.40
N SER A 224 49.08 -48.48 3.58
CA SER A 224 47.94 -48.98 4.31
C SER A 224 46.66 -48.36 3.73
N GLY A 225 45.52 -48.54 4.38
CA GLY A 225 44.26 -47.99 4.04
C GLY A 225 43.27 -48.10 5.18
N GLY A 226 42.08 -47.62 4.97
CA GLY A 226 41.05 -47.54 5.98
C GLY A 226 41.28 -46.37 6.95
N GLY A 227 40.39 -46.22 7.89
CA GLY A 227 40.39 -45.09 8.82
C GLY A 227 39.84 -43.80 8.26
N THR A 228 40.06 -42.73 8.98
CA THR A 228 39.52 -41.39 8.70
C THR A 228 40.56 -40.31 8.83
N ALA A 229 40.38 -39.26 8.06
CA ALA A 229 41.09 -37.99 8.17
C ALA A 229 40.10 -36.89 8.49
N ALA A 230 40.36 -36.14 9.56
CA ALA A 230 39.53 -34.99 9.95
C ALA A 230 40.41 -33.76 10.22
N PRO A 231 40.06 -32.54 9.73
CA PRO A 231 40.75 -31.32 10.14
C PRO A 231 40.55 -31.07 11.63
N VAL A 232 41.61 -30.68 12.31
CA VAL A 232 41.53 -30.22 13.71
C VAL A 232 40.69 -28.97 13.73
N GLY A 233 39.74 -28.95 14.67
CA GLY A 233 38.84 -27.81 14.89
C GLY A 233 38.69 -27.53 16.38
N SER A 234 37.80 -26.61 16.70
CA SER A 234 37.60 -26.07 18.07
C SER A 234 36.23 -26.40 18.64
N ILE A 235 35.34 -27.07 17.87
CA ILE A 235 33.98 -27.37 18.29
C ILE A 235 34.02 -28.37 19.45
N SER A 236 33.30 -28.04 20.53
CA SER A 236 33.20 -28.87 21.73
C SER A 236 32.39 -30.13 21.47
N ALA A 237 32.75 -31.23 22.17
CA ALA A 237 31.94 -32.44 22.10
C ALA A 237 30.59 -32.23 22.79
N GLY A 238 29.52 -32.66 22.14
CA GLY A 238 28.14 -32.55 22.68
C GLY A 238 27.11 -32.30 21.63
N VAL A 239 25.88 -32.11 22.09
CA VAL A 239 24.76 -31.77 21.21
C VAL A 239 24.78 -30.26 20.97
N HIS A 240 24.77 -29.86 19.72
CA HIS A 240 24.62 -28.51 19.26
C HIS A 240 23.36 -28.38 18.36
N GLN A 241 22.89 -27.19 18.20
CA GLN A 241 21.82 -26.86 17.22
C GLN A 241 22.35 -25.82 16.25
N CYS A 242 21.81 -25.85 15.04
CA CYS A 242 22.10 -24.89 13.97
C CYS A 242 20.81 -24.34 13.38
N ALA A 243 20.73 -23.02 13.20
CA ALA A 243 19.68 -22.34 12.48
C ALA A 243 20.26 -21.40 11.41
N VAL A 244 19.51 -21.11 10.37
CA VAL A 244 19.89 -20.21 9.27
C VAL A 244 19.07 -18.94 9.36
N ILE A 245 19.72 -17.79 9.17
CA ILE A 245 19.11 -16.46 9.15
C ILE A 245 19.42 -15.83 7.79
N PHE A 246 18.44 -15.27 7.13
CA PHE A 246 18.67 -14.45 5.92
C PHE A 246 19.03 -13.02 6.30
N VAL A 247 19.91 -12.43 5.50
CA VAL A 247 20.30 -11.01 5.61
C VAL A 247 19.80 -10.28 4.38
N THR A 248 18.98 -9.25 4.58
CA THR A 248 18.46 -8.44 3.47
C THR A 248 19.52 -7.46 2.96
N ARG A 249 19.27 -6.89 1.77
CA ARG A 249 20.13 -5.86 1.16
C ARG A 249 20.32 -4.65 2.07
N GLN A 250 19.34 -4.34 2.88
CA GLN A 250 19.35 -3.25 3.84
C GLN A 250 20.07 -3.60 5.15
N GLY A 251 20.48 -4.86 5.31
CA GLY A 251 21.21 -5.35 6.48
C GLY A 251 20.33 -5.91 7.58
N TYR A 252 19.00 -5.98 7.39
CA TYR A 252 18.10 -6.56 8.38
C TYR A 252 18.18 -8.09 8.39
N LEU A 253 17.97 -8.66 9.59
CA LEU A 253 18.01 -10.08 9.84
C LEU A 253 16.59 -10.64 9.92
N THR A 254 16.32 -11.70 9.16
CA THR A 254 15.02 -12.37 9.23
C THR A 254 14.90 -13.25 10.47
N ARG A 255 13.68 -13.70 10.74
CA ARG A 255 13.47 -14.80 11.68
C ARG A 255 14.33 -16.01 11.28
N PRO A 256 14.99 -16.69 12.24
CA PRO A 256 15.77 -17.89 11.96
C PRO A 256 14.91 -19.06 11.45
N SER A 257 15.53 -19.96 10.71
CA SER A 257 14.93 -21.25 10.35
C SER A 257 14.58 -22.09 11.57
N PRO A 258 13.76 -23.13 11.43
CA PRO A 258 13.70 -24.21 12.40
C PRO A 258 15.10 -24.76 12.64
N PRO A 259 15.53 -24.94 13.90
CA PRO A 259 16.86 -25.47 14.20
C PRO A 259 16.96 -26.98 13.93
N ILE A 260 18.13 -27.42 13.54
CA ILE A 260 18.48 -28.83 13.48
C ILE A 260 19.57 -29.13 14.50
N SER A 261 19.50 -30.30 15.10
CA SER A 261 20.48 -30.77 16.08
C SER A 261 21.47 -31.74 15.46
N TRP A 262 22.72 -31.68 15.90
CA TRP A 262 23.73 -32.71 15.65
C TRP A 262 24.57 -32.96 16.89
N THR A 263 25.26 -34.11 16.95
CA THR A 263 26.19 -34.41 18.02
C THR A 263 27.61 -34.29 17.47
N ALA A 264 28.36 -33.31 17.95
CA ALA A 264 29.79 -33.14 17.63
C ALA A 264 30.67 -34.12 18.42
N GLY A 265 31.65 -34.72 17.74
CA GLY A 265 32.66 -35.59 18.38
C GLY A 265 33.68 -34.80 19.17
N GLY A 266 33.83 -33.52 18.95
CA GLY A 266 34.76 -32.63 19.61
C GLY A 266 36.14 -32.53 18.93
N GLY A 267 36.71 -31.34 18.94
CA GLY A 267 38.02 -31.08 18.38
C GLY A 267 38.08 -31.14 16.85
N MET A 268 36.94 -31.09 16.15
CA MET A 268 36.81 -31.11 14.70
C MET A 268 36.00 -29.91 14.21
N ARG A 269 36.09 -29.63 12.92
CA ARG A 269 35.21 -28.66 12.22
C ARG A 269 33.90 -29.33 11.84
N ALA A 270 32.84 -28.56 11.67
CA ALA A 270 31.57 -29.08 11.16
C ALA A 270 31.29 -28.56 9.75
N ASN A 271 30.66 -29.40 8.94
CA ASN A 271 30.14 -29.04 7.64
C ASN A 271 28.62 -28.96 7.71
N VAL A 272 28.08 -27.78 7.39
CA VAL A 272 26.63 -27.54 7.24
C VAL A 272 26.29 -27.77 5.77
N THR A 273 25.35 -28.64 5.48
CA THR A 273 24.95 -29.00 4.11
C THR A 273 23.46 -28.79 3.90
N GLY A 274 23.07 -28.56 2.65
CA GLY A 274 21.69 -28.24 2.30
C GLY A 274 21.24 -26.95 2.98
N ILE A 275 22.11 -25.94 3.00
CA ILE A 275 21.77 -24.63 3.54
C ILE A 275 20.67 -24.01 2.66
N PRO A 276 19.54 -23.61 3.23
CA PRO A 276 18.49 -22.93 2.46
C PRO A 276 19.06 -21.79 1.63
N SER A 277 18.82 -21.84 0.33
CA SER A 277 19.21 -20.81 -0.63
C SER A 277 17.97 -20.25 -1.30
N VAL A 278 17.94 -18.95 -1.54
CA VAL A 278 16.80 -18.25 -2.14
C VAL A 278 17.33 -17.41 -3.28
N ALA A 279 17.97 -18.04 -4.27
CA ALA A 279 18.60 -17.39 -5.43
C ALA A 279 17.62 -16.47 -6.18
N THR A 280 16.32 -16.68 -5.98
CA THR A 280 15.22 -15.93 -6.58
C THR A 280 14.72 -14.76 -5.73
N LEU A 281 15.16 -14.63 -4.49
CA LEU A 281 14.88 -13.44 -3.66
C LEU A 281 16.04 -12.46 -3.74
N PRO A 282 16.01 -11.48 -4.67
CA PRO A 282 17.13 -10.56 -4.90
C PRO A 282 17.41 -9.67 -3.68
N ASN A 283 16.45 -9.56 -2.76
CA ASN A 283 16.62 -8.82 -1.51
C ASN A 283 17.48 -9.55 -0.49
N VAL A 284 17.58 -10.89 -0.52
CA VAL A 284 18.45 -11.67 0.36
C VAL A 284 19.85 -11.68 -0.24
N VAL A 285 20.81 -11.06 0.42
CA VAL A 285 22.19 -10.88 -0.09
C VAL A 285 23.21 -11.73 0.67
N ALA A 286 22.89 -12.19 1.88
CA ALA A 286 23.76 -13.03 2.69
C ALA A 286 22.93 -13.93 3.61
N ARG A 287 23.60 -14.92 4.21
CA ARG A 287 23.02 -15.85 5.19
C ARG A 287 23.94 -15.97 6.38
N ILE A 288 23.35 -16.09 7.57
CA ILE A 288 24.09 -16.31 8.82
C ILE A 288 23.73 -17.69 9.34
N LEU A 289 24.74 -18.43 9.81
CA LEU A 289 24.58 -19.67 10.54
C LEU A 289 24.67 -19.36 12.03
N ALA A 290 23.60 -19.59 12.77
CA ALA A 290 23.57 -19.42 14.22
C ALA A 290 23.64 -20.78 14.90
N PHE A 291 24.40 -20.87 15.97
CA PHE A 291 24.66 -22.14 16.69
C PHE A 291 24.42 -21.98 18.18
N THR A 292 24.14 -23.11 18.85
CA THR A 292 24.20 -23.21 20.31
C THR A 292 25.56 -23.73 20.75
N GLY A 293 25.99 -23.39 21.96
CA GLY A 293 27.08 -24.11 22.63
C GLY A 293 26.71 -25.56 22.92
N ALA A 294 27.67 -26.41 23.33
CA ALA A 294 27.44 -27.83 23.63
C ALA A 294 26.38 -27.98 24.75
N GLY A 295 25.26 -28.61 24.45
CA GLY A 295 24.13 -28.78 25.37
C GLY A 295 23.39 -27.45 25.73
N GLY A 296 23.67 -26.37 25.02
CA GLY A 296 22.99 -25.07 25.23
C GLY A 296 21.71 -24.92 24.43
N ASP A 297 20.89 -23.97 24.82
CA ASP A 297 19.58 -23.65 24.21
C ASP A 297 19.56 -22.28 23.50
N LEU A 298 20.50 -21.37 23.81
CA LEU A 298 20.60 -20.05 23.21
C LEU A 298 21.47 -20.05 21.96
N PHE A 299 21.00 -19.34 20.93
CA PHE A 299 21.70 -19.25 19.65
C PHE A 299 22.58 -18.00 19.57
N TYR A 300 23.77 -18.21 19.01
CA TYR A 300 24.77 -17.18 18.78
C TYR A 300 25.39 -17.32 17.39
N TYR A 301 25.92 -16.20 16.86
CA TYR A 301 26.74 -16.20 15.66
C TYR A 301 27.92 -15.22 15.81
N THR A 302 28.92 -15.41 15.00
CA THR A 302 30.09 -14.52 14.93
C THR A 302 30.24 -13.96 13.53
N THR A 303 30.75 -12.73 13.44
CA THR A 303 30.93 -12.02 12.14
C THR A 303 32.29 -12.23 11.51
N GLY A 304 33.20 -12.96 12.17
CA GLY A 304 34.57 -13.15 11.72
C GLY A 304 35.47 -11.94 11.96
N MET A 305 35.05 -10.94 12.74
CA MET A 305 35.87 -9.80 13.16
C MET A 305 36.73 -10.20 14.36
N ASP A 306 37.89 -9.56 14.52
CA ASP A 306 38.80 -9.74 15.66
C ASP A 306 39.26 -11.17 15.90
N GLY A 307 39.39 -11.97 14.83
CA GLY A 307 39.86 -13.36 14.91
C GLY A 307 38.80 -14.38 15.29
N ALA A 308 37.55 -13.97 15.45
CA ALA A 308 36.42 -14.87 15.60
C ALA A 308 36.12 -15.61 14.28
N PRO A 309 35.60 -16.86 14.32
CA PRO A 309 35.18 -17.58 13.14
C PRO A 309 34.07 -16.83 12.38
N GLN A 310 34.13 -16.85 11.06
CA GLN A 310 33.06 -16.26 10.24
C GLN A 310 31.93 -17.29 10.07
N MET A 311 30.72 -16.88 10.43
CA MET A 311 29.50 -17.66 10.25
C MET A 311 28.54 -17.02 9.24
N GLN A 312 28.94 -15.95 8.59
CA GLN A 312 28.20 -15.27 7.56
C GLN A 312 28.67 -15.71 6.16
N ILE A 313 27.70 -16.09 5.35
CA ILE A 313 27.88 -16.49 3.95
C ILE A 313 27.42 -15.33 3.09
N PHE A 314 28.36 -14.65 2.38
CA PHE A 314 28.09 -13.45 1.57
C PHE A 314 27.56 -13.79 0.17
N ASP A 315 26.69 -14.75 0.08
CA ASP A 315 25.95 -15.11 -1.12
C ASP A 315 24.61 -15.75 -0.74
N ASN A 316 23.80 -16.00 -1.74
CA ASN A 316 22.49 -16.64 -1.61
C ASN A 316 22.42 -17.97 -2.38
N THR A 317 23.54 -18.61 -2.70
CA THR A 317 23.62 -19.78 -3.58
C THR A 317 24.37 -20.95 -3.00
N ALA A 318 25.35 -20.73 -2.11
CA ALA A 318 26.16 -21.80 -1.51
C ALA A 318 25.28 -22.77 -0.72
N SER A 319 25.31 -24.05 -1.07
CA SER A 319 24.53 -25.11 -0.42
C SER A 319 25.26 -25.78 0.75
N SER A 320 26.55 -25.49 0.95
CA SER A 320 27.35 -26.00 2.06
C SER A 320 28.35 -24.98 2.57
N PHE A 321 28.66 -25.06 3.86
CA PHE A 321 29.62 -24.18 4.51
C PHE A 321 30.29 -24.90 5.68
N VAL A 322 31.62 -24.80 5.75
CA VAL A 322 32.39 -25.36 6.85
C VAL A 322 32.59 -24.32 7.93
N VAL A 323 32.26 -24.68 9.17
CA VAL A 323 32.37 -23.82 10.35
C VAL A 323 33.33 -24.41 11.36
N ASP A 324 33.99 -23.53 12.10
CA ASP A 324 34.83 -23.87 13.25
C ASP A 324 34.63 -22.82 14.34
N PHE A 325 34.37 -23.26 15.57
CA PHE A 325 34.19 -22.37 16.71
C PHE A 325 34.41 -23.08 18.01
N SER A 326 34.97 -22.39 19.00
CA SER A 326 34.90 -22.85 20.39
C SER A 326 33.64 -22.27 21.05
N ASP A 327 33.10 -22.97 22.04
CA ASP A 327 31.97 -22.44 22.83
C ASP A 327 32.25 -21.07 23.42
N THR A 328 33.51 -20.82 23.87
CA THR A 328 33.91 -19.52 24.41
C THR A 328 33.86 -18.43 23.34
N ALA A 329 34.28 -18.69 22.11
CA ALA A 329 34.23 -17.71 21.03
C ALA A 329 32.79 -17.50 20.57
N LEU A 330 32.00 -18.57 20.52
CA LEU A 330 30.59 -18.50 20.15
C LEU A 330 29.78 -17.67 21.14
N LEU A 331 29.91 -17.96 22.45
CA LEU A 331 29.17 -17.23 23.50
C LEU A 331 29.63 -15.78 23.68
N ALA A 332 30.79 -15.39 23.15
CA ALA A 332 31.21 -14.01 23.06
C ALA A 332 30.70 -13.30 21.80
N GLY A 333 30.02 -14.02 20.91
CA GLY A 333 29.42 -13.50 19.68
C GLY A 333 28.12 -12.75 19.92
N ILE A 334 27.36 -12.60 18.84
CA ILE A 334 26.07 -11.93 18.84
C ILE A 334 24.98 -12.96 19.17
N GLU A 335 24.14 -12.67 20.16
CA GLU A 335 23.00 -13.48 20.50
C GLU A 335 21.90 -13.32 19.44
N ALA A 336 21.37 -14.42 18.95
CA ALA A 336 20.35 -14.46 17.92
C ALA A 336 18.97 -14.93 18.45
N ASP A 337 18.85 -15.17 19.75
CA ASP A 337 17.65 -15.80 20.33
C ASP A 337 16.41 -14.88 20.19
N SER A 338 16.60 -13.57 20.32
CA SER A 338 15.53 -12.59 20.13
C SER A 338 14.92 -12.62 18.72
N LEU A 339 15.67 -13.04 17.71
CA LEU A 339 15.17 -13.12 16.33
C LEU A 339 14.08 -14.20 16.16
N PHE A 340 14.01 -15.20 17.04
CA PHE A 340 12.93 -16.20 17.03
C PHE A 340 11.57 -15.62 17.45
N GLN A 341 11.54 -14.45 18.10
CA GLN A 341 10.33 -13.75 18.49
C GLN A 341 9.78 -12.85 17.38
N LEU A 342 10.55 -12.63 16.32
CA LEU A 342 10.10 -11.83 15.18
C LEU A 342 8.87 -12.46 14.52
N VAL A 343 7.92 -11.60 14.19
CA VAL A 343 6.74 -11.93 13.37
C VAL A 343 6.90 -11.31 11.99
N GLU A 344 6.56 -12.09 10.99
CA GLU A 344 6.54 -11.62 9.62
C GLU A 344 5.21 -10.89 9.35
N LEU A 345 5.31 -9.72 8.73
CA LEU A 345 4.11 -8.99 8.31
C LEU A 345 3.35 -9.77 7.25
N GLY A 346 2.05 -9.90 7.45
CA GLY A 346 1.12 -10.26 6.40
C GLY A 346 0.80 -9.09 5.49
N GLU A 347 -0.16 -9.29 4.60
CA GLU A 347 -0.71 -8.20 3.81
C GLU A 347 -1.42 -7.19 4.71
N CYS A 348 -1.21 -5.92 4.44
CA CYS A 348 -1.72 -4.82 5.26
C CYS A 348 -2.49 -3.80 4.40
N ALA A 349 -3.48 -3.15 5.02
CA ALA A 349 -4.31 -2.15 4.34
C ALA A 349 -3.68 -0.77 4.30
N GLY A 350 -2.87 -0.41 5.29
CA GLY A 350 -2.26 0.90 5.33
C GLY A 350 -1.03 0.97 6.22
N VAL A 351 -0.28 2.07 6.08
CA VAL A 351 0.99 2.32 6.78
C VAL A 351 1.15 3.79 7.10
N ILE A 352 1.80 4.07 8.24
CA ILE A 352 2.26 5.39 8.63
C ILE A 352 3.57 5.28 9.41
N GLY A 353 4.49 6.24 9.21
CA GLY A 353 5.70 6.40 10.01
C GLY A 353 5.46 7.32 11.20
N TYR A 354 5.93 6.96 12.38
CA TYR A 354 5.88 7.79 13.57
C TYR A 354 6.96 7.37 14.56
N SER A 355 7.70 8.32 15.12
CA SER A 355 8.72 8.06 16.14
C SER A 355 9.72 6.98 15.72
N ASP A 356 10.29 7.14 14.52
CA ASP A 356 11.26 6.24 13.88
C ASP A 356 10.79 4.79 13.73
N ARG A 357 9.46 4.57 13.75
CA ARG A 357 8.79 3.28 13.57
C ARG A 357 7.78 3.32 12.44
N LEU A 358 7.49 2.16 11.87
CA LEU A 358 6.36 1.95 10.95
C LEU A 358 5.19 1.32 11.68
N PHE A 359 4.01 1.85 11.42
CA PHE A 359 2.75 1.32 11.95
C PHE A 359 1.89 0.84 10.78
N TRP A 360 1.55 -0.46 10.78
CA TRP A 360 0.76 -1.11 9.76
C TRP A 360 -0.57 -1.56 10.33
N TRP A 361 -1.68 -1.31 9.63
CA TRP A 361 -3.01 -1.72 10.06
C TRP A 361 -3.75 -2.51 9.00
N GLY A 362 -4.83 -3.19 9.44
CA GLY A 362 -5.66 -4.01 8.56
C GLY A 362 -4.93 -5.25 8.07
N GLU A 363 -3.99 -5.80 8.86
CA GLU A 363 -3.29 -7.03 8.52
C GLU A 363 -4.29 -8.16 8.31
N ARG A 364 -4.11 -8.93 7.24
CA ARG A 364 -4.95 -10.09 6.95
C ARG A 364 -4.86 -11.10 8.09
N ASN A 365 -6.02 -11.52 8.58
CA ASN A 365 -6.12 -12.57 9.57
C ASN A 365 -6.04 -13.93 8.87
N LYS A 366 -4.88 -14.55 8.95
CA LYS A 366 -4.58 -15.82 8.31
C LYS A 366 -4.18 -16.86 9.33
N GLN A 367 -4.55 -18.11 9.08
CA GLN A 367 -4.14 -19.23 9.92
C GLN A 367 -2.86 -19.83 9.39
N ASN A 368 -2.75 -19.97 8.07
CA ASN A 368 -1.53 -20.41 7.38
C ASN A 368 -1.32 -19.54 6.15
N ASN A 369 -0.08 -19.14 5.91
CA ASN A 369 0.33 -18.40 4.75
C ASN A 369 1.55 -19.08 4.12
N TRP A 370 1.43 -19.38 2.84
CA TRP A 370 2.49 -19.90 1.99
C TRP A 370 2.95 -18.85 0.98
N ASP A 371 2.95 -17.58 1.39
CA ASP A 371 3.61 -16.51 0.64
C ASP A 371 5.08 -16.83 0.49
N ASN A 372 5.67 -16.41 -0.58
CA ASN A 372 7.05 -16.71 -0.89
C ASN A 372 7.37 -18.16 -0.70
N LEU A 373 6.59 -19.00 -1.34
CA LEU A 373 7.01 -20.37 -1.53
C LEU A 373 8.40 -20.28 -2.13
N THR A 374 9.42 -20.48 -1.30
CA THR A 374 10.76 -20.64 -1.78
C THR A 374 10.79 -21.94 -2.52
N PHE A 375 10.56 -21.82 -3.81
CA PHE A 375 10.80 -22.94 -4.72
C PHE A 375 12.30 -23.08 -4.80
N ASP A 376 12.87 -23.93 -3.97
CA ASP A 376 14.28 -24.17 -3.99
C ASP A 376 14.64 -25.10 -5.15
N GLY A 377 15.27 -24.52 -6.17
CA GLY A 377 15.87 -25.26 -7.27
C GLY A 377 17.05 -26.13 -6.91
N GLY A 378 17.38 -26.26 -5.62
CA GLY A 378 18.60 -26.88 -5.13
C GLY A 378 18.49 -28.20 -4.40
N PHE A 379 17.32 -28.68 -4.00
CA PHE A 379 17.19 -29.93 -3.28
C PHE A 379 17.15 -31.15 -4.19
N GLY A 380 18.28 -31.78 -4.31
CA GLY A 380 18.45 -33.10 -4.91
C GLY A 380 18.71 -33.04 -6.41
N GLY A 381 19.95 -33.10 -6.79
CA GLY A 381 20.48 -33.17 -8.14
C GLY A 381 19.54 -33.78 -9.17
N SER A 382 19.32 -33.11 -10.23
CA SER A 382 18.47 -33.41 -11.38
C SER A 382 16.98 -33.10 -11.24
N GLY A 383 16.59 -31.79 -11.25
CA GLY A 383 15.32 -31.42 -11.84
C GLY A 383 14.03 -31.58 -11.04
N ASN A 384 14.10 -31.85 -9.71
CA ASN A 384 12.92 -31.89 -8.85
C ASN A 384 12.84 -30.66 -7.96
N ASN A 385 12.32 -29.57 -8.51
CA ASN A 385 12.08 -28.35 -7.79
C ASN A 385 10.73 -28.45 -7.04
N VAL A 386 10.74 -28.96 -5.81
CA VAL A 386 9.55 -28.97 -4.96
C VAL A 386 9.63 -27.78 -4.01
N PRO A 387 8.58 -26.99 -3.86
CA PRO A 387 8.56 -25.88 -2.92
C PRO A 387 8.88 -26.32 -1.50
N LEU A 388 9.61 -25.51 -0.77
CA LEU A 388 9.95 -25.78 0.61
C LEU A 388 8.67 -25.91 1.46
N GLY A 389 8.59 -26.97 2.29
CA GLY A 389 7.40 -27.27 3.07
C GLY A 389 6.25 -27.96 2.33
N TRP A 390 6.45 -28.26 1.05
CA TRP A 390 5.48 -28.97 0.25
C TRP A 390 6.01 -30.36 -0.13
N THR A 391 5.10 -31.32 -0.36
CA THR A 391 5.37 -32.64 -0.92
C THR A 391 4.52 -32.85 -2.16
N PRO A 392 5.06 -33.56 -3.16
CA PRO A 392 4.24 -34.06 -4.26
C PRO A 392 3.11 -34.94 -3.74
N ASP A 393 1.88 -34.66 -4.21
CA ASP A 393 0.72 -35.48 -3.89
C ASP A 393 0.79 -36.77 -4.71
N ALA A 394 1.02 -37.93 -4.06
CA ALA A 394 1.12 -39.23 -4.72
C ALA A 394 -0.17 -39.60 -5.49
N THR A 395 -1.32 -39.04 -5.18
CA THR A 395 -2.58 -39.27 -5.86
C THR A 395 -2.66 -38.51 -7.19
N PHE A 396 -2.03 -37.35 -7.27
CA PHE A 396 -2.10 -36.42 -8.42
C PHE A 396 -0.74 -36.15 -9.04
N PHE A 397 0.27 -36.91 -8.68
CA PHE A 397 1.62 -36.74 -9.19
C PHE A 397 2.28 -38.10 -9.51
N ALA A 398 2.43 -38.37 -10.77
CA ALA A 398 3.12 -39.58 -11.25
C ALA A 398 4.51 -39.20 -11.80
N GLY A 399 5.47 -38.95 -10.90
CA GLY A 399 6.90 -38.84 -11.19
C GLY A 399 7.25 -37.78 -12.26
N GLY A 400 7.67 -36.61 -11.84
CA GLY A 400 8.12 -35.51 -12.66
C GLY A 400 8.69 -34.38 -11.82
N SER A 401 9.40 -33.45 -12.39
CA SER A 401 9.90 -32.25 -11.73
C SER A 401 8.83 -31.16 -11.70
N PHE A 402 8.75 -30.43 -10.59
CA PHE A 402 8.08 -29.12 -10.61
C PHE A 402 9.03 -28.12 -11.25
N ASP A 403 8.51 -27.34 -12.23
CA ASP A 403 9.26 -26.21 -12.74
C ASP A 403 8.99 -25.02 -11.84
N ALA A 404 10.04 -24.50 -11.22
CA ALA A 404 10.04 -23.20 -10.56
C ALA A 404 10.84 -22.22 -11.44
N THR A 405 10.31 -21.10 -11.74
CA THR A 405 10.98 -20.05 -12.51
C THR A 405 10.77 -18.68 -11.84
N GLY A 406 11.81 -17.85 -11.85
CA GLY A 406 11.95 -16.66 -11.04
C GLY A 406 11.07 -15.47 -11.41
N GLU A 407 9.77 -15.64 -11.58
CA GLU A 407 8.84 -14.55 -11.84
C GLU A 407 7.57 -14.69 -10.99
N ALA A 408 7.69 -14.59 -9.68
CA ALA A 408 6.56 -14.61 -8.77
C ALA A 408 5.86 -13.25 -8.66
N VAL A 409 4.68 -13.24 -8.08
CA VAL A 409 3.95 -12.00 -7.73
C VAL A 409 4.79 -11.11 -6.81
N TRP A 410 5.61 -11.69 -5.97
CA TRP A 410 6.34 -11.01 -4.91
C TRP A 410 7.87 -11.09 -5.03
N GLY A 411 8.38 -11.44 -6.21
CA GLY A 411 9.82 -11.57 -6.42
C GLY A 411 10.44 -12.88 -5.92
N GLY A 412 9.62 -13.87 -5.60
CA GLY A 412 10.03 -15.26 -5.34
C GLY A 412 9.74 -16.16 -6.54
N ASP A 413 9.63 -17.46 -6.28
CA ASP A 413 9.28 -18.46 -7.29
C ASP A 413 7.78 -18.79 -7.25
N TYR A 414 7.29 -19.41 -8.32
CA TYR A 414 5.92 -19.93 -8.40
C TYR A 414 5.90 -21.38 -8.86
N ALA A 415 4.84 -22.11 -8.52
CA ALA A 415 4.65 -23.46 -9.04
C ALA A 415 3.94 -23.47 -10.40
N ILE A 416 4.41 -24.32 -11.30
CA ILE A 416 3.70 -24.64 -12.55
C ILE A 416 2.98 -25.98 -12.36
N LEU A 417 1.67 -25.95 -12.49
CA LEU A 417 0.81 -27.12 -12.37
C LEU A 417 0.07 -27.38 -13.69
N GLY A 418 0.02 -28.64 -14.12
CA GLY A 418 -0.69 -29.02 -15.33
C GLY A 418 -0.13 -28.35 -16.58
N ASP A 419 1.13 -28.58 -16.92
CA ASP A 419 1.85 -27.94 -18.01
C ASP A 419 1.81 -28.69 -19.36
N GLY A 420 0.97 -29.71 -19.45
CA GLY A 420 0.86 -30.55 -20.68
C GLY A 420 1.99 -31.56 -20.86
N VAL A 421 3.08 -31.49 -20.09
CA VAL A 421 4.13 -32.50 -20.04
C VAL A 421 3.72 -33.62 -19.10
N ILE A 422 3.10 -33.23 -17.97
CA ILE A 422 2.52 -34.14 -16.98
C ILE A 422 1.06 -33.74 -16.78
N ALA A 423 0.16 -34.64 -17.13
CA ALA A 423 -1.28 -34.36 -17.17
C ALA A 423 -1.89 -33.93 -15.84
N THR A 424 -1.34 -34.38 -14.72
CA THR A 424 -1.86 -34.08 -13.39
C THR A 424 -0.72 -33.89 -12.41
N ARG A 425 -0.62 -32.71 -11.80
CA ARG A 425 0.35 -32.39 -10.77
C ARG A 425 -0.34 -31.86 -9.53
N GLY A 426 0.14 -32.27 -8.37
CA GLY A 426 -0.40 -31.84 -7.10
C GLY A 426 0.68 -31.69 -6.04
N LEU A 427 0.44 -30.74 -5.15
CA LEU A 427 1.26 -30.46 -3.98
C LEU A 427 0.44 -30.60 -2.72
N MET A 428 1.03 -31.08 -1.65
CA MET A 428 0.45 -31.10 -0.31
C MET A 428 1.41 -30.50 0.71
N THR A 429 0.89 -29.88 1.73
CA THR A 429 1.70 -29.51 2.89
C THR A 429 2.07 -30.78 3.68
N GLN A 430 3.28 -30.83 4.19
CA GLN A 430 3.70 -31.96 5.02
C GLN A 430 3.14 -31.92 6.45
N THR A 431 2.79 -30.74 6.94
CA THR A 431 2.30 -30.52 8.29
C THR A 431 0.86 -30.06 8.24
N ALA A 432 0.02 -30.57 9.11
CA ALA A 432 -1.38 -30.24 9.24
C ALA A 432 -1.55 -28.75 9.49
N LEU A 433 -1.68 -27.93 8.43
CA LEU A 433 -2.01 -26.51 8.53
C LEU A 433 -1.44 -25.86 9.80
N ALA A 434 -0.20 -26.25 10.10
CA ALA A 434 0.51 -25.81 11.29
C ALA A 434 1.21 -24.48 11.03
N ASP A 435 1.42 -23.71 12.09
CA ASP A 435 2.30 -22.56 12.02
C ASP A 435 3.77 -22.99 11.87
N TYR A 436 4.64 -22.01 11.77
CA TYR A 436 6.08 -22.19 11.66
C TYR A 436 6.70 -23.07 12.79
N ASN A 437 6.07 -23.09 13.98
CA ASN A 437 6.49 -23.89 15.13
C ASN A 437 5.80 -25.26 15.20
N GLY A 438 5.03 -25.64 14.18
CA GLY A 438 4.30 -26.91 14.14
C GLY A 438 2.98 -26.88 14.93
N ALA A 439 2.55 -25.75 15.47
CA ALA A 439 1.27 -25.63 16.14
C ALA A 439 0.13 -25.39 15.14
N THR A 440 -0.94 -26.16 15.23
CA THR A 440 -2.11 -25.98 14.35
C THR A 440 -2.79 -24.66 14.69
N ARG A 441 -2.80 -23.73 13.76
CA ARG A 441 -3.47 -22.44 13.92
C ARG A 441 -4.96 -22.47 13.64
N MET A 442 -5.47 -23.50 12.97
CA MET A 442 -6.89 -23.64 12.66
C MET A 442 -7.68 -24.01 13.91
N GLN A 443 -8.89 -23.47 14.02
CA GLN A 443 -9.82 -23.73 15.10
C GLN A 443 -10.94 -24.64 14.61
N ALA A 444 -11.34 -25.58 15.46
CA ALA A 444 -12.51 -26.42 15.21
C ALA A 444 -13.78 -25.56 15.11
N ASN A 445 -14.77 -26.01 14.35
CA ASN A 445 -16.05 -25.33 14.10
C ASN A 445 -15.95 -23.92 13.49
N THR A 446 -14.82 -23.60 12.89
CA THR A 446 -14.62 -22.29 12.23
C THR A 446 -14.68 -22.47 10.72
N GLY A 447 -15.42 -21.59 10.05
CA GLY A 447 -15.46 -21.51 8.59
C GLY A 447 -14.18 -20.86 8.06
N TYR A 448 -13.53 -21.47 7.07
CA TYR A 448 -12.33 -20.95 6.43
C TYR A 448 -12.55 -20.69 4.96
N SER A 449 -11.79 -19.78 4.41
CA SER A 449 -11.65 -19.51 2.98
C SER A 449 -10.22 -19.78 2.54
N ALA A 450 -10.07 -20.24 1.31
CA ALA A 450 -8.77 -20.33 0.64
C ALA A 450 -8.63 -19.16 -0.34
N ARG A 451 -7.44 -18.64 -0.45
CA ARG A 451 -7.00 -17.67 -1.45
C ARG A 451 -5.82 -18.21 -2.22
N VAL A 452 -5.76 -17.90 -3.50
CA VAL A 452 -4.63 -18.25 -4.36
C VAL A 452 -4.52 -17.22 -5.49
N ARG A 453 -3.32 -16.91 -5.91
CA ARG A 453 -3.07 -16.16 -7.14
C ARG A 453 -2.65 -17.10 -8.25
N VAL A 454 -3.27 -16.92 -9.40
CA VAL A 454 -3.10 -17.80 -10.57
C VAL A 454 -2.95 -16.95 -11.82
N ARG A 455 -2.05 -17.37 -12.68
CA ARG A 455 -1.99 -16.93 -14.10
C ARG A 455 -1.75 -18.14 -14.99
N MET A 456 -1.88 -17.98 -16.28
CA MET A 456 -1.51 -19.04 -17.21
C MET A 456 -0.20 -18.73 -17.94
N THR A 457 0.51 -19.81 -18.31
CA THR A 457 1.55 -19.75 -19.33
C THR A 457 1.05 -20.41 -20.60
N GLY A 458 1.42 -19.88 -21.75
CA GLY A 458 0.96 -20.40 -23.04
C GLY A 458 -0.55 -20.24 -23.25
N ALA A 459 -1.09 -20.93 -24.24
CA ALA A 459 -2.51 -20.95 -24.57
C ALA A 459 -3.21 -22.11 -23.85
N LEU A 460 -3.47 -21.94 -22.53
CA LEU A 460 -4.15 -22.93 -21.73
C LEU A 460 -5.65 -22.92 -22.05
N THR A 461 -6.19 -24.04 -22.53
CA THR A 461 -7.60 -24.19 -22.89
C THR A 461 -8.35 -25.27 -22.13
N GLN A 462 -7.64 -26.14 -21.43
CA GLN A 462 -8.16 -27.29 -20.69
C GLN A 462 -7.50 -27.43 -19.33
N GLY A 463 -8.14 -28.18 -18.44
CA GLY A 463 -7.69 -28.42 -17.07
C GLY A 463 -8.43 -27.55 -16.06
N THR A 464 -8.35 -27.93 -14.81
CA THR A 464 -8.94 -27.19 -13.68
C THR A 464 -7.95 -27.22 -12.53
N LEU A 465 -7.67 -26.07 -11.94
CA LEU A 465 -6.88 -25.95 -10.72
C LEU A 465 -7.81 -26.03 -9.50
N HIS A 466 -7.39 -26.79 -8.50
CA HIS A 466 -8.11 -26.97 -7.23
C HIS A 466 -7.21 -26.64 -6.05
N VAL A 467 -7.76 -25.90 -5.08
CA VAL A 467 -7.14 -25.64 -3.76
C VAL A 467 -8.14 -26.04 -2.70
N HIS A 468 -7.81 -27.07 -1.88
CA HIS A 468 -8.72 -27.61 -0.90
C HIS A 468 -7.99 -28.23 0.33
N ILE A 469 -8.75 -28.50 1.38
CA ILE A 469 -8.25 -29.19 2.56
C ILE A 469 -8.56 -30.69 2.44
N TYR A 470 -7.57 -31.51 2.80
CA TYR A 470 -7.61 -32.95 2.74
C TYR A 470 -7.18 -33.60 4.06
N SER A 471 -7.83 -34.67 4.43
CA SER A 471 -7.41 -35.59 5.54
C SER A 471 -7.64 -37.04 5.12
N SER A 472 -6.61 -37.84 5.17
CA SER A 472 -6.69 -39.27 4.82
C SER A 472 -7.37 -40.07 5.92
N SER A 473 -7.14 -39.76 7.20
CA SER A 473 -7.72 -40.47 8.35
C SER A 473 -9.24 -40.33 8.43
N LEU A 474 -9.75 -39.19 8.01
CA LEU A 474 -11.20 -38.95 8.00
C LEU A 474 -11.85 -39.14 6.63
N GLY A 475 -11.07 -39.40 5.57
CA GLY A 475 -11.57 -39.51 4.21
C GLY A 475 -12.19 -38.19 3.72
N ILE A 476 -11.72 -37.08 4.21
CA ILE A 476 -12.26 -35.75 3.88
C ILE A 476 -11.48 -35.14 2.72
N SER A 477 -12.23 -34.70 1.73
CA SER A 477 -11.79 -33.79 0.67
C SER A 477 -12.82 -32.68 0.60
N THR A 478 -12.41 -31.48 1.02
CA THR A 478 -13.29 -30.29 0.95
C THR A 478 -13.28 -29.71 -0.48
N THR A 479 -14.20 -28.82 -0.78
CA THR A 479 -14.08 -27.93 -1.93
C THR A 479 -13.59 -26.56 -1.46
N GLY A 480 -12.70 -25.95 -2.22
CA GLY A 480 -12.20 -24.60 -1.98
C GLY A 480 -12.15 -23.81 -3.29
N VAL A 481 -11.02 -23.19 -3.58
CA VAL A 481 -10.85 -22.48 -4.84
C VAL A 481 -10.79 -23.49 -6.00
N THR A 482 -11.53 -23.19 -7.06
CA THR A 482 -11.53 -23.91 -8.33
C THR A 482 -11.37 -22.91 -9.47
N VAL A 483 -10.34 -23.08 -10.31
CA VAL A 483 -10.00 -22.14 -11.38
C VAL A 483 -9.95 -22.86 -12.72
N THR A 484 -10.69 -22.35 -13.69
CA THR A 484 -10.68 -22.83 -15.08
C THR A 484 -9.88 -21.88 -15.98
N PRO A 485 -9.35 -22.34 -17.12
CA PRO A 485 -8.58 -21.50 -18.05
C PRO A 485 -9.31 -20.25 -18.53
N SER A 486 -10.64 -20.30 -18.66
CA SER A 486 -11.45 -19.15 -19.05
C SER A 486 -11.49 -18.00 -18.05
N GLN A 487 -11.07 -18.23 -16.80
CA GLN A 487 -11.08 -17.26 -15.71
C GLN A 487 -9.74 -16.54 -15.54
N ILE A 488 -8.68 -16.99 -16.24
CA ILE A 488 -7.32 -16.48 -16.07
C ILE A 488 -6.73 -15.99 -17.40
N SER A 489 -5.68 -15.22 -17.29
CA SER A 489 -4.88 -14.70 -18.41
C SER A 489 -3.39 -14.85 -18.09
N ALA A 490 -2.54 -14.21 -18.87
CA ALA A 490 -1.11 -14.09 -18.59
C ALA A 490 -0.82 -13.14 -17.38
N ALA A 491 -1.81 -12.36 -16.94
CA ALA A 491 -1.70 -11.53 -15.73
C ALA A 491 -2.14 -12.32 -14.50
N TRP A 492 -1.50 -12.06 -13.35
CA TRP A 492 -1.88 -12.65 -12.07
C TRP A 492 -3.31 -12.24 -11.69
N THR A 493 -4.13 -13.23 -11.35
CA THR A 493 -5.51 -13.05 -10.91
C THR A 493 -5.70 -13.73 -9.55
N GLU A 494 -6.31 -13.03 -8.60
CA GLU A 494 -6.64 -13.56 -7.28
C GLU A 494 -7.98 -14.28 -7.29
N PHE A 495 -8.02 -15.45 -6.67
CA PHE A 495 -9.23 -16.24 -6.45
C PHE A 495 -9.40 -16.52 -4.97
N ILE A 496 -10.59 -16.28 -4.46
CA ILE A 496 -10.98 -16.54 -3.07
C ILE A 496 -12.27 -17.35 -3.08
N ALA A 497 -12.30 -18.44 -2.31
CA ALA A 497 -13.50 -19.22 -2.12
C ALA A 497 -13.58 -19.80 -0.71
N PRO A 498 -14.81 -19.94 -0.15
CA PRO A 498 -15.00 -20.63 1.12
C PRO A 498 -14.67 -22.12 0.98
N ILE A 499 -14.06 -22.69 2.02
CA ILE A 499 -13.80 -24.11 2.11
C ILE A 499 -15.09 -24.80 2.59
N THR A 500 -15.64 -25.66 1.77
CA THR A 500 -16.90 -26.37 2.07
C THR A 500 -16.73 -27.90 1.93
N PRO A 501 -17.33 -28.72 2.84
CA PRO A 501 -18.05 -28.29 4.04
C PRO A 501 -17.16 -27.59 5.04
N ALA A 502 -17.70 -26.69 5.85
CA ALA A 502 -16.96 -26.09 6.96
C ALA A 502 -16.42 -27.21 7.86
N LEU A 503 -15.21 -27.01 8.37
CA LEU A 503 -14.55 -27.99 9.24
C LEU A 503 -15.23 -28.01 10.61
N GLY A 504 -16.33 -28.76 10.72
CA GLY A 504 -17.17 -28.87 11.90
C GLY A 504 -16.67 -29.91 12.92
N PHE A 505 -15.39 -29.92 13.25
CA PHE A 505 -14.81 -30.91 14.18
C PHE A 505 -14.75 -30.37 15.62
N LEU A 506 -15.00 -31.25 16.59
CA LEU A 506 -14.70 -30.95 18.00
C LEU A 506 -13.20 -30.85 18.27
N ALA A 507 -12.39 -31.56 17.47
CA ALA A 507 -10.94 -31.44 17.43
C ALA A 507 -10.47 -31.63 15.99
N LEU A 508 -9.45 -30.88 15.57
CA LEU A 508 -8.86 -31.02 14.25
C LEU A 508 -8.00 -32.28 14.18
N PRO A 509 -8.06 -33.06 13.08
CA PRO A 509 -7.19 -34.21 12.90
C PRO A 509 -5.74 -33.74 12.67
N SER A 510 -4.80 -34.55 13.14
CA SER A 510 -3.37 -34.25 12.99
C SER A 510 -2.83 -34.40 11.57
N ASP A 511 -3.61 -35.05 10.68
CA ASP A 511 -3.26 -35.25 9.26
C ASP A 511 -4.01 -34.33 8.31
N LEU A 512 -4.46 -33.15 8.80
CA LEU A 512 -5.10 -32.12 7.98
C LEU A 512 -4.07 -31.44 7.10
N LEU A 513 -4.23 -31.53 5.78
CA LEU A 513 -3.30 -31.01 4.78
C LEU A 513 -3.99 -30.04 3.84
N LEU A 514 -3.27 -29.03 3.37
CA LEU A 514 -3.66 -28.23 2.21
C LEU A 514 -3.16 -28.95 0.96
N ARG A 515 -4.07 -29.16 0.01
CA ARG A 515 -3.78 -29.79 -1.27
C ARG A 515 -4.07 -28.81 -2.41
N VAL A 516 -3.10 -28.67 -3.32
CA VAL A 516 -3.22 -27.85 -4.52
C VAL A 516 -2.87 -28.75 -5.70
N TYR A 517 -3.76 -28.86 -6.66
CA TYR A 517 -3.51 -29.70 -7.83
C TYR A 517 -4.26 -29.20 -9.05
N ALA A 518 -3.73 -29.51 -10.24
CA ALA A 518 -4.43 -29.32 -11.50
C ALA A 518 -4.85 -30.67 -12.05
N ASP A 519 -6.09 -30.78 -12.50
CA ASP A 519 -6.59 -31.94 -13.23
C ASP A 519 -6.81 -31.62 -14.71
N GLY A 520 -7.05 -32.65 -15.50
CA GLY A 520 -7.22 -32.55 -16.94
C GLY A 520 -5.90 -32.63 -17.70
N THR A 521 -5.98 -32.56 -19.04
CA THR A 521 -4.80 -32.63 -19.91
C THR A 521 -4.60 -31.26 -20.57
N PRO A 522 -3.80 -30.37 -19.98
CA PRO A 522 -3.50 -29.08 -20.59
C PRO A 522 -2.77 -29.26 -21.92
N THR A 523 -2.87 -28.25 -22.77
CA THR A 523 -2.12 -28.22 -24.01
C THR A 523 -0.61 -28.17 -23.71
N ALA A 524 0.19 -28.92 -24.47
CA ALA A 524 1.65 -28.94 -24.28
C ALA A 524 2.24 -27.52 -24.33
N GLY A 525 3.04 -27.21 -23.31
CA GLY A 525 3.67 -25.90 -23.17
C GLY A 525 2.77 -24.81 -22.55
N ALA A 526 1.61 -25.19 -22.00
CA ALA A 526 0.72 -24.29 -21.26
C ALA A 526 0.41 -24.90 -19.89
N GLY A 527 0.27 -24.06 -18.85
CA GLY A 527 0.01 -24.53 -17.47
C GLY A 527 -0.56 -23.44 -16.58
N PHE A 528 -1.02 -23.85 -15.39
CA PHE A 528 -1.38 -22.96 -14.29
C PHE A 528 -0.13 -22.61 -13.49
N LEU A 529 0.15 -21.32 -13.41
CA LEU A 529 1.18 -20.81 -12.51
C LEU A 529 0.48 -20.37 -11.24
N VAL A 530 0.94 -20.85 -10.09
CA VAL A 530 0.28 -20.68 -8.79
C VAL A 530 1.26 -20.07 -7.80
N ASP A 531 0.80 -19.06 -7.08
CA ASP A 531 1.56 -18.40 -6.03
C ASP A 531 0.61 -17.88 -4.94
N ASN A 532 1.15 -17.47 -3.79
CA ASN A 532 0.47 -16.79 -2.72
C ASN A 532 -0.80 -17.51 -2.26
N ILE A 533 -0.63 -18.73 -1.71
CA ILE A 533 -1.74 -19.55 -1.23
C ILE A 533 -1.95 -19.31 0.27
N GLU A 534 -3.16 -18.96 0.65
CA GLU A 534 -3.53 -18.68 2.04
C GLU A 534 -4.81 -19.39 2.46
N ILE A 535 -4.89 -19.68 3.76
CA ILE A 535 -6.11 -20.07 4.45
C ILE A 535 -6.38 -19.07 5.57
N PHE A 536 -7.61 -18.56 5.63
CA PHE A 536 -8.02 -17.56 6.62
C PHE A 536 -9.49 -17.76 7.05
N PRO A 537 -9.90 -17.31 8.26
CA PRO A 537 -11.27 -17.39 8.72
C PRO A 537 -12.23 -16.61 7.80
N THR A 538 -13.30 -17.24 7.33
CA THR A 538 -14.26 -16.63 6.40
C THR A 538 -14.97 -15.40 7.00
N THR A 539 -15.23 -15.44 8.33
CA THR A 539 -16.00 -14.39 9.02
C THR A 539 -15.16 -13.20 9.47
N GLN A 540 -13.84 -13.35 9.53
CA GLN A 540 -12.92 -12.29 9.95
C GLN A 540 -11.62 -12.38 9.15
N PRO A 541 -11.65 -11.97 7.88
CA PRO A 541 -10.52 -12.15 6.97
C PRO A 541 -9.32 -11.25 7.29
N TYR A 542 -9.48 -10.24 8.15
CA TYR A 542 -8.41 -9.32 8.53
C TYR A 542 -8.60 -8.79 9.96
N ASN A 543 -7.53 -8.32 10.56
CA ASN A 543 -7.53 -7.70 11.88
C ASN A 543 -8.08 -6.28 11.80
N THR A 544 -9.19 -6.03 12.45
CA THR A 544 -9.89 -4.75 12.39
C THR A 544 -9.30 -3.68 13.31
N SER A 545 -8.65 -4.09 14.39
CA SER A 545 -8.16 -3.20 15.46
C SER A 545 -6.67 -3.30 15.72
N LEU A 546 -6.03 -4.40 15.27
CA LEU A 546 -4.59 -4.61 15.46
C LEU A 546 -3.78 -3.71 14.54
N VAL A 547 -2.77 -3.06 15.10
CA VAL A 547 -1.75 -2.29 14.41
C VAL A 547 -0.41 -2.89 14.77
N ARG A 548 0.37 -3.31 13.76
CA ARG A 548 1.76 -3.78 13.93
C ARG A 548 2.69 -2.59 13.94
N ALA A 549 3.64 -2.61 14.85
CA ALA A 549 4.68 -1.58 14.95
C ALA A 549 6.06 -2.22 14.77
N SER A 550 6.91 -1.60 13.98
CA SER A 550 8.31 -2.01 13.88
C SER A 550 9.09 -1.65 15.14
N PHE A 551 10.30 -2.18 15.30
CA PHE A 551 11.26 -1.59 16.24
C PHE A 551 11.59 -0.15 15.82
N ALA A 552 12.04 0.66 16.79
CA ALA A 552 12.62 1.95 16.47
C ALA A 552 13.90 1.76 15.66
N ASP A 553 14.11 2.62 14.66
CA ASP A 553 15.26 2.58 13.75
C ASP A 553 15.37 1.29 12.89
N ASP A 554 14.43 0.35 13.02
CA ASP A 554 14.39 -0.89 12.24
C ASP A 554 13.00 -1.13 11.64
N PRO A 555 12.74 -0.63 10.44
CA PRO A 555 11.43 -0.73 9.79
C PRO A 555 11.08 -2.13 9.26
N GLU A 556 12.01 -3.08 9.29
CA GLU A 556 11.79 -4.43 8.78
C GLU A 556 11.54 -5.48 9.87
N SER A 557 11.83 -5.18 11.14
CA SER A 557 11.70 -6.12 12.25
C SER A 557 10.48 -5.79 13.12
N TYR A 558 9.67 -6.79 13.39
CA TYR A 558 8.43 -6.70 14.16
C TYR A 558 8.42 -7.73 15.28
N ASP A 559 8.38 -7.27 16.52
CA ASP A 559 8.29 -8.18 17.67
C ASP A 559 6.84 -8.67 17.87
N GLY A 560 6.69 -9.96 18.03
CA GLY A 560 5.39 -10.60 18.31
C GLY A 560 4.82 -10.29 19.69
N VAL A 561 5.65 -9.83 20.63
CA VAL A 561 5.29 -9.63 22.04
C VAL A 561 4.99 -8.16 22.34
N SER A 562 5.80 -7.24 21.80
CA SER A 562 5.73 -5.80 22.12
C SER A 562 5.49 -4.89 20.90
N GLY A 563 5.70 -5.41 19.68
CA GLY A 563 5.58 -4.68 18.42
C GLY A 563 4.15 -4.57 17.89
N PHE A 564 3.16 -4.32 18.75
CA PHE A 564 1.77 -4.12 18.33
C PHE A 564 0.99 -3.22 19.27
N MET A 565 -0.13 -2.73 18.80
CA MET A 565 -1.14 -2.08 19.62
C MET A 565 -2.55 -2.46 19.15
N SER A 566 -3.53 -2.34 20.04
CA SER A 566 -4.92 -2.61 19.72
C SER A 566 -5.77 -1.35 19.88
N VAL A 567 -6.36 -0.89 18.77
CA VAL A 567 -7.18 0.32 18.72
C VAL A 567 -8.64 -0.06 18.94
N SER A 568 -9.11 0.01 20.20
CA SER A 568 -10.50 -0.24 20.59
C SER A 568 -11.05 -1.55 20.05
N GLU A 569 -10.64 -2.66 20.64
CA GLU A 569 -11.08 -4.01 20.26
C GLU A 569 -12.60 -4.18 20.43
N ASN A 570 -13.18 -5.05 19.63
CA ASN A 570 -14.59 -5.49 19.71
C ASN A 570 -15.64 -4.38 19.51
N ASP A 571 -15.27 -3.21 18.95
CA ASP A 571 -16.22 -2.15 18.63
C ASP A 571 -16.91 -2.34 17.26
N GLY A 572 -16.56 -3.41 16.53
CA GLY A 572 -17.09 -3.73 15.20
C GLY A 572 -16.66 -2.77 14.09
N GLN A 573 -15.64 -1.95 14.32
CA GLN A 573 -15.11 -0.99 13.37
C GLN A 573 -13.67 -1.36 12.97
N THR A 574 -13.28 -0.97 11.77
CA THR A 574 -11.95 -1.22 11.23
C THR A 574 -11.12 0.06 11.24
N VAL A 575 -9.83 -0.03 11.59
CA VAL A 575 -8.87 1.05 11.35
C VAL A 575 -8.73 1.24 9.85
N ARG A 576 -9.11 2.42 9.37
CA ARG A 576 -9.12 2.75 7.93
C ARG A 576 -7.96 3.61 7.52
N SER A 577 -7.60 4.57 8.37
CA SER A 577 -6.55 5.55 8.07
C SER A 577 -5.83 5.94 9.34
N ALA A 578 -4.69 6.62 9.18
CA ALA A 578 -3.96 7.23 10.26
C ALA A 578 -3.32 8.54 9.79
N PHE A 579 -3.07 9.46 10.70
CA PHE A 579 -2.37 10.71 10.41
C PHE A 579 -1.61 11.22 11.64
N LEU A 580 -0.66 12.10 11.38
CA LEU A 580 0.11 12.78 12.43
C LEU A 580 -0.39 14.22 12.57
N LEU A 581 -0.62 14.65 13.81
CA LEU A 581 -0.94 16.02 14.11
C LEU A 581 -0.30 16.42 15.45
N ARG A 582 0.52 17.50 15.44
CA ARG A 582 1.20 18.00 16.65
C ARG A 582 1.94 16.89 17.42
N GLU A 583 2.77 16.13 16.70
CA GLU A 583 3.60 15.04 17.25
C GLU A 583 2.82 13.88 17.87
N ARG A 584 1.52 13.75 17.60
CA ARG A 584 0.67 12.64 18.03
C ARG A 584 0.21 11.80 16.86
N LEU A 585 0.07 10.51 17.09
CA LEU A 585 -0.45 9.56 16.14
C LEU A 585 -1.95 9.36 16.36
N TYR A 586 -2.72 9.60 15.29
CA TYR A 586 -4.16 9.41 15.28
C TYR A 586 -4.55 8.25 14.37
N PHE A 587 -5.39 7.35 14.87
CA PHE A 587 -6.03 6.29 14.09
C PHE A 587 -7.49 6.62 13.86
N VAL A 588 -7.91 6.51 12.60
CA VAL A 588 -9.29 6.77 12.17
C VAL A 588 -9.95 5.46 11.78
N LYS A 589 -11.03 5.12 12.49
CA LYS A 589 -11.87 3.96 12.17
C LYS A 589 -13.07 4.39 11.32
N ASP A 590 -13.98 3.46 11.03
CA ASP A 590 -15.18 3.77 10.22
C ASP A 590 -16.01 4.92 10.80
N ARG A 591 -16.07 5.09 12.12
CA ARG A 591 -16.90 6.09 12.83
C ARG A 591 -16.27 6.62 14.11
N SER A 592 -15.00 6.35 14.37
CA SER A 592 -14.34 6.82 15.58
C SER A 592 -12.91 7.27 15.28
N LEU A 593 -12.42 8.16 16.15
CA LEU A 593 -11.08 8.75 16.10
C LEU A 593 -10.39 8.44 17.43
N HIS A 594 -9.17 7.96 17.35
CA HIS A 594 -8.34 7.58 18.49
C HIS A 594 -6.98 8.26 18.40
N VAL A 595 -6.35 8.52 19.55
CA VAL A 595 -5.03 9.14 19.64
C VAL A 595 -4.12 8.33 20.54
N THR A 596 -2.86 8.26 20.15
CA THR A 596 -1.77 7.77 20.98
C THR A 596 -0.54 8.64 20.81
N GLU A 597 0.39 8.56 21.74
CA GLU A 597 1.69 9.22 21.65
C GLU A 597 2.78 8.30 22.20
N ASP A 598 3.97 8.44 21.68
CA ASP A 598 5.17 7.78 22.19
C ASP A 598 5.51 8.40 23.54
N ASP A 599 5.60 7.59 24.58
CA ASP A 599 5.99 8.03 25.91
C ASP A 599 7.52 8.06 26.12
N GLY A 600 8.29 7.67 25.09
CA GLY A 600 9.75 7.65 25.11
C GLY A 600 10.38 6.60 26.01
N VAL A 601 9.59 5.70 26.59
CA VAL A 601 10.04 4.70 27.58
C VAL A 601 9.58 3.29 27.22
N ASN A 602 8.31 3.15 26.81
CA ASN A 602 7.68 1.85 26.62
C ASN A 602 7.55 1.48 25.14
N GLU A 603 7.48 0.17 24.87
CA GLU A 603 7.17 -0.34 23.54
C GLU A 603 5.68 -0.16 23.21
N PRO A 604 5.32 -0.13 21.90
CA PRO A 604 3.98 0.21 21.42
C PRO A 604 2.83 -0.59 22.07
N ALA A 605 3.06 -1.85 22.46
CA ALA A 605 2.04 -2.64 23.17
C ALA A 605 1.57 -2.04 24.51
N SER A 606 2.39 -1.19 25.12
CA SER A 606 2.11 -0.54 26.40
C SER A 606 1.64 0.91 26.25
N TRP A 607 1.58 1.45 25.03
CA TRP A 607 1.14 2.84 24.82
C TRP A 607 -0.35 3.01 25.10
N THR A 608 -0.70 4.15 25.72
CA THR A 608 -2.10 4.46 26.00
C THR A 608 -2.80 4.98 24.75
N ILE A 609 -3.93 4.37 24.37
CA ILE A 609 -4.77 4.80 23.27
C ILE A 609 -6.06 5.41 23.83
N ASN A 610 -6.32 6.67 23.52
CA ASN A 610 -7.49 7.40 23.97
C ASN A 610 -8.46 7.66 22.80
N GLN A 611 -9.75 7.49 23.04
CA GLN A 611 -10.79 7.83 22.07
C GLN A 611 -11.05 9.35 22.12
N VAL A 612 -10.92 10.01 20.96
CA VAL A 612 -11.17 11.45 20.79
C VAL A 612 -12.62 11.70 20.38
N SER A 613 -13.15 10.87 19.45
CA SER A 613 -14.53 10.98 18.97
C SER A 613 -15.10 9.60 18.68
N ASN A 614 -16.41 9.45 18.91
CA ASN A 614 -17.18 8.24 18.55
C ASN A 614 -18.13 8.45 17.37
N ALA A 615 -18.08 9.61 16.71
CA ALA A 615 -18.99 10.00 15.65
C ALA A 615 -18.29 10.39 14.35
N VAL A 616 -16.96 10.60 14.37
CA VAL A 616 -16.17 11.02 13.23
C VAL A 616 -15.19 9.94 12.84
N GLY A 617 -15.22 9.54 11.58
CA GLY A 617 -14.36 8.52 11.01
C GLY A 617 -14.40 8.57 9.50
N THR A 618 -13.72 7.65 8.81
CA THR A 618 -13.63 7.58 7.35
C THR A 618 -13.78 6.16 6.84
N PRO A 619 -14.39 5.93 5.67
CA PRO A 619 -14.39 4.62 5.03
C PRO A 619 -13.14 4.34 4.18
N SER A 620 -12.29 5.35 3.96
CA SER A 620 -11.16 5.27 3.02
C SER A 620 -9.82 5.48 3.71
N VAL A 621 -8.80 4.78 3.23
CA VAL A 621 -7.40 4.99 3.65
C VAL A 621 -6.90 6.39 3.27
N ALA A 622 -7.37 6.93 2.13
CA ALA A 622 -7.06 8.26 1.64
C ALA A 622 -8.10 9.33 2.05
N GLY A 623 -9.02 8.97 2.96
CA GLY A 623 -10.10 9.87 3.41
C GLY A 623 -9.69 10.88 4.46
N VAL A 624 -8.41 11.01 4.74
CA VAL A 624 -7.82 11.97 5.68
C VAL A 624 -6.60 12.60 5.04
N ASP A 625 -6.44 13.90 5.26
CA ASP A 625 -5.22 14.62 4.94
C ASP A 625 -4.93 15.70 5.98
N VAL A 626 -3.67 16.11 6.10
CA VAL A 626 -3.22 17.08 7.10
C VAL A 626 -2.87 18.39 6.39
N GLY A 627 -3.40 19.46 6.91
CA GLY A 627 -3.08 20.83 6.50
C GLY A 627 -1.92 21.43 7.27
N GLU A 628 -2.04 22.69 7.70
CA GLU A 628 -0.99 23.40 8.45
C GLU A 628 -0.95 22.90 9.91
N ASP A 629 -1.99 23.22 10.69
CA ASP A 629 -2.12 22.81 12.11
C ASP A 629 -3.40 21.99 12.38
N TRP A 630 -3.98 21.42 11.36
CA TRP A 630 -5.26 20.72 11.40
C TRP A 630 -5.31 19.58 10.38
N ALA A 631 -6.20 18.66 10.62
CA ALA A 631 -6.51 17.57 9.70
C ALA A 631 -7.93 17.69 9.15
N VAL A 632 -8.18 17.15 7.97
CA VAL A 632 -9.51 17.02 7.39
C VAL A 632 -9.86 15.54 7.30
N ILE A 633 -11.06 15.19 7.76
CA ILE A 633 -11.57 13.82 7.79
C ILE A 633 -12.88 13.77 6.98
N ALA A 634 -12.88 13.01 5.89
CA ALA A 634 -14.08 12.79 5.09
C ALA A 634 -14.81 11.53 5.54
N GLY A 635 -15.94 11.70 6.18
CA GLY A 635 -16.76 10.63 6.74
C GLY A 635 -18.15 10.55 6.12
N ARG A 636 -18.90 9.51 6.47
CA ARG A 636 -20.27 9.29 5.92
C ARG A 636 -21.23 10.42 6.25
N ALA A 637 -21.10 11.02 7.43
CA ALA A 637 -21.98 12.09 7.89
C ALA A 637 -21.59 13.49 7.37
N GLY A 638 -20.39 13.64 6.83
CA GLY A 638 -19.86 14.91 6.34
C GLY A 638 -18.35 14.95 6.34
N MET A 639 -17.79 16.07 5.95
CA MET A 639 -16.39 16.41 6.08
C MET A 639 -16.18 17.20 7.38
N TYR A 640 -15.15 16.82 8.10
CA TYR A 640 -14.81 17.42 9.40
C TYR A 640 -13.40 17.98 9.38
N LEU A 641 -13.24 19.09 10.07
CA LEU A 641 -11.97 19.69 10.37
C LEU A 641 -11.62 19.39 11.83
N PHE A 642 -10.38 19.02 12.09
CA PHE A 642 -9.89 18.59 13.38
C PHE A 642 -8.54 19.24 13.68
N ASP A 643 -8.46 19.97 14.79
CA ASP A 643 -7.26 20.68 15.27
C ASP A 643 -6.67 20.10 16.55
N GLY A 644 -7.14 18.92 16.98
CA GLY A 644 -6.80 18.28 18.25
C GLY A 644 -7.88 18.43 19.32
N GLY A 645 -8.90 19.26 19.07
CA GLY A 645 -10.07 19.44 19.95
C GLY A 645 -11.28 18.59 19.51
N GLU A 646 -12.48 19.19 19.48
CA GLU A 646 -13.68 18.54 18.94
C GLU A 646 -13.74 18.71 17.41
N PRO A 647 -13.98 17.64 16.63
CA PRO A 647 -14.08 17.75 15.18
C PRO A 647 -15.25 18.64 14.74
N ILE A 648 -15.00 19.62 13.89
CA ILE A 648 -15.98 20.59 13.39
C ILE A 648 -16.44 20.20 11.99
N LYS A 649 -17.75 20.02 11.79
CA LYS A 649 -18.32 19.72 10.47
C LYS A 649 -18.24 20.94 9.54
N ILE A 650 -17.56 20.78 8.41
CA ILE A 650 -17.36 21.86 7.41
C ILE A 650 -18.15 21.68 6.13
N SER A 651 -18.89 20.59 5.95
CA SER A 651 -19.69 20.29 4.75
C SER A 651 -21.19 20.50 4.92
N GLN A 652 -21.63 21.27 5.93
CA GLN A 652 -23.05 21.43 6.22
C GLN A 652 -23.81 22.06 5.03
N GLU A 653 -23.21 23.07 4.40
CA GLU A 653 -23.80 23.83 3.30
C GLU A 653 -24.05 22.98 2.05
N ILE A 654 -23.29 21.92 1.86
CA ILE A 654 -23.40 21.00 0.71
C ILE A 654 -23.94 19.62 1.11
N GLN A 655 -24.67 19.52 2.23
CA GLN A 655 -25.18 18.23 2.72
C GLN A 655 -26.02 17.45 1.70
N PRO A 656 -26.94 18.07 0.93
CA PRO A 656 -27.69 17.39 -0.11
C PRO A 656 -26.78 16.77 -1.18
N LEU A 657 -25.73 17.47 -1.60
CA LEU A 657 -24.73 16.96 -2.55
C LEU A 657 -23.90 15.84 -1.90
N TRP A 658 -23.52 15.99 -0.63
CA TRP A 658 -22.81 14.96 0.15
C TRP A 658 -23.61 13.68 0.25
N ASN A 659 -24.93 13.75 0.36
CA ASN A 659 -25.83 12.61 0.43
C ASN A 659 -25.94 11.85 -0.91
N THR A 660 -25.46 12.41 -2.03
CA THR A 660 -25.41 11.70 -3.33
C THR A 660 -24.23 10.78 -3.46
N ILE A 661 -23.29 10.79 -2.50
CA ILE A 661 -22.09 9.93 -2.51
C ILE A 661 -22.51 8.47 -2.43
N ASN A 662 -21.94 7.66 -3.33
CA ASN A 662 -22.11 6.22 -3.32
C ASN A 662 -21.22 5.58 -2.22
N TRP A 663 -21.76 5.43 -1.04
CA TRP A 663 -21.03 4.88 0.10
C TRP A 663 -20.69 3.39 -0.02
N ALA A 664 -21.26 2.66 -0.98
CA ALA A 664 -20.80 1.31 -1.32
C ALA A 664 -19.40 1.33 -1.95
N ALA A 665 -19.02 2.44 -2.59
CA ALA A 665 -17.70 2.69 -3.13
C ALA A 665 -16.92 3.74 -2.30
N GLY A 666 -17.34 4.01 -1.07
CA GLY A 666 -16.75 5.06 -0.22
C GLY A 666 -15.26 4.85 0.09
N GLN A 667 -14.76 3.63 -0.03
CA GLN A 667 -13.33 3.32 0.12
C GLN A 667 -12.45 3.94 -0.98
N THR A 668 -13.02 4.35 -2.11
CA THR A 668 -12.29 5.01 -3.21
C THR A 668 -12.20 6.53 -3.04
N LEU A 669 -12.89 7.09 -2.05
CA LEU A 669 -12.84 8.51 -1.71
C LEU A 669 -11.42 8.91 -1.31
N TRP A 670 -10.98 10.08 -1.73
CA TRP A 670 -9.71 10.67 -1.32
C TRP A 670 -9.85 12.15 -0.96
N VAL A 671 -8.99 12.59 -0.05
CA VAL A 671 -8.87 14.00 0.35
C VAL A 671 -7.43 14.47 0.13
N ARG A 672 -7.27 15.71 -0.33
CA ARG A 672 -5.96 16.36 -0.44
C ARG A 672 -6.08 17.84 -0.06
N VAL A 673 -5.16 18.31 0.77
CA VAL A 673 -5.02 19.71 1.14
C VAL A 673 -3.96 20.37 0.26
N ASP A 674 -4.38 21.34 -0.54
CA ASP A 674 -3.50 22.23 -1.31
C ASP A 674 -3.18 23.46 -0.44
N THR A 675 -2.11 23.37 0.31
CA THR A 675 -1.69 24.42 1.24
C THR A 675 -1.23 25.70 0.53
N LEU A 676 -0.78 25.59 -0.73
CA LEU A 676 -0.34 26.72 -1.52
C LEU A 676 -1.51 27.58 -2.02
N ASN A 677 -2.51 26.92 -2.60
CA ASN A 677 -3.69 27.60 -3.12
C ASN A 677 -4.81 27.69 -2.10
N LYS A 678 -4.58 27.19 -0.86
CA LYS A 678 -5.55 27.22 0.23
C LYS A 678 -6.88 26.55 -0.15
N ARG A 679 -6.78 25.33 -0.69
CA ARG A 679 -7.92 24.52 -1.13
C ARG A 679 -7.90 23.15 -0.47
N ILE A 680 -9.07 22.64 -0.14
CA ILE A 680 -9.28 21.24 0.22
C ILE A 680 -9.99 20.59 -0.96
N LEU A 681 -9.38 19.56 -1.54
CA LEU A 681 -9.95 18.77 -2.64
C LEU A 681 -10.40 17.42 -2.10
N CYS A 682 -11.63 17.01 -2.44
CA CYS A 682 -12.17 15.71 -2.04
C CYS A 682 -12.78 15.03 -3.27
N GLY A 683 -12.11 13.98 -3.76
CA GLY A 683 -12.63 13.16 -4.84
C GLY A 683 -13.65 12.16 -4.30
N VAL A 684 -14.87 12.19 -4.85
CA VAL A 684 -15.99 11.38 -4.37
C VAL A 684 -16.69 10.62 -5.50
N PRO A 685 -17.09 9.36 -5.28
CA PRO A 685 -17.99 8.65 -6.19
C PRO A 685 -19.43 9.08 -5.92
N THR A 686 -20.12 9.62 -6.92
CA THR A 686 -21.52 10.06 -6.77
C THR A 686 -22.48 9.21 -7.61
N GLY A 687 -23.75 9.13 -7.18
CA GLY A 687 -24.78 8.38 -7.87
C GLY A 687 -24.51 6.87 -7.89
N THR A 688 -24.28 6.29 -9.07
CA THR A 688 -23.93 4.88 -9.25
C THR A 688 -22.45 4.64 -9.54
N ALA A 689 -21.62 5.69 -9.49
CA ALA A 689 -20.19 5.56 -9.76
C ALA A 689 -19.49 4.71 -8.70
N THR A 690 -18.57 3.86 -9.13
CA THR A 690 -17.75 2.99 -8.27
C THR A 690 -16.34 3.54 -8.04
N SER A 691 -16.04 4.68 -8.67
CA SER A 691 -14.78 5.44 -8.52
C SER A 691 -15.08 6.93 -8.51
N PRO A 692 -14.20 7.78 -7.98
CA PRO A 692 -14.42 9.21 -7.89
C PRO A 692 -14.68 9.85 -9.27
N ASN A 693 -15.84 10.44 -9.43
CA ASN A 693 -16.29 11.10 -10.65
C ASN A 693 -16.57 12.60 -10.45
N LEU A 694 -16.38 13.10 -9.24
CA LEU A 694 -16.58 14.48 -8.86
C LEU A 694 -15.53 14.88 -7.82
N ILE A 695 -14.98 16.08 -7.92
CA ILE A 695 -14.13 16.66 -6.87
C ILE A 695 -14.90 17.78 -6.18
N LEU A 696 -15.12 17.66 -4.87
CA LEU A 696 -15.65 18.72 -4.03
C LEU A 696 -14.49 19.57 -3.56
N VAL A 697 -14.52 20.87 -3.87
CA VAL A 697 -13.44 21.79 -3.53
C VAL A 697 -13.94 22.84 -2.55
N LEU A 698 -13.22 22.99 -1.43
CA LEU A 698 -13.39 24.08 -0.49
C LEU A 698 -12.20 25.01 -0.58
N ASP A 699 -12.45 26.27 -0.93
CA ASP A 699 -11.46 27.34 -0.84
C ASP A 699 -11.52 27.95 0.57
N TYR A 700 -10.43 27.76 1.33
CA TYR A 700 -10.34 28.23 2.72
C TYR A 700 -9.55 29.53 2.90
N ARG A 701 -9.13 30.20 1.79
CA ARG A 701 -8.42 31.51 1.88
C ARG A 701 -9.23 32.58 2.59
N SER A 702 -10.55 32.59 2.38
CA SER A 702 -11.44 33.54 3.04
C SER A 702 -11.67 33.26 4.52
N LEU A 703 -11.20 32.13 5.00
CA LEU A 703 -11.27 31.73 6.39
C LEU A 703 -10.06 32.22 7.17
N SER A 704 -9.04 32.65 6.47
CA SER A 704 -7.73 33.03 7.03
C SER A 704 -7.52 34.53 7.19
N SER A 705 -8.57 35.37 7.17
CA SER A 705 -8.37 36.80 7.47
C SER A 705 -7.86 37.06 8.90
N SER A 706 -7.88 36.06 9.77
CA SER A 706 -7.25 36.01 11.08
C SER A 706 -6.20 34.89 11.22
N GLY A 707 -5.94 34.11 10.17
CA GLY A 707 -4.96 33.02 10.21
C GLY A 707 -5.37 31.78 11.00
N GLU A 708 -6.57 31.70 11.56
CA GLU A 708 -7.01 30.62 12.41
C GLU A 708 -8.36 30.05 11.98
N ILE A 709 -8.44 28.72 11.99
CA ILE A 709 -9.68 27.97 11.74
C ILE A 709 -10.73 28.22 12.84
N GLU A 710 -10.31 28.61 14.04
CA GLU A 710 -11.21 29.09 15.10
C GLU A 710 -12.10 30.25 14.66
N SER A 711 -11.65 31.06 13.70
CA SER A 711 -12.47 32.13 13.11
C SER A 711 -13.66 31.59 12.32
N LEU A 712 -13.63 30.37 11.82
CA LEU A 712 -14.80 29.70 11.23
C LEU A 712 -15.94 29.52 12.23
N GLY A 713 -15.60 29.08 13.43
CA GLY A 713 -16.57 28.96 14.52
C GLY A 713 -17.08 30.30 15.00
N SER A 714 -16.22 31.31 15.16
CA SER A 714 -16.57 32.65 15.65
C SER A 714 -17.33 33.51 14.63
N ILE A 715 -17.07 33.32 13.32
CA ILE A 715 -17.86 33.96 12.24
C ILE A 715 -19.31 33.44 12.25
N LEU A 716 -19.50 32.17 12.62
CA LEU A 716 -20.84 31.59 12.80
C LEU A 716 -21.57 32.16 14.02
N PHE A 717 -20.86 32.73 14.98
CA PHE A 717 -21.42 33.20 16.25
C PHE A 717 -21.27 34.70 16.54
N SER A 718 -20.71 35.49 15.65
CA SER A 718 -20.66 36.96 15.81
C SER A 718 -22.05 37.58 15.67
N THR A 719 -22.81 37.54 16.73
CA THR A 719 -24.25 37.64 16.79
C THR A 719 -24.79 39.05 16.94
N LEU A 720 -24.05 40.10 16.77
CA LEU A 720 -24.51 41.42 17.30
C LEU A 720 -25.05 42.42 16.30
N SER A 721 -25.06 42.10 14.99
CA SER A 721 -25.81 42.92 14.06
C SER A 721 -26.35 42.03 12.94
N GLY A 722 -27.64 41.80 12.86
CA GLY A 722 -28.33 40.88 11.96
C GLY A 722 -28.11 41.03 10.46
N LYS A 723 -27.10 41.76 10.02
CA LYS A 723 -26.73 41.96 8.60
C LYS A 723 -25.47 41.23 8.16
N LEU A 724 -24.61 40.82 9.06
CA LEU A 724 -23.35 40.09 8.75
C LEU A 724 -23.55 38.57 8.63
N TYR A 725 -24.72 38.08 8.98
CA TYR A 725 -25.07 36.66 8.94
C TYR A 725 -24.93 36.01 7.58
N ALA A 726 -25.17 36.71 6.54
CA ALA A 726 -25.34 36.14 5.25
C ALA A 726 -24.00 35.80 4.58
N VAL A 727 -23.06 36.71 4.65
CA VAL A 727 -21.73 36.55 4.02
C VAL A 727 -20.79 35.68 4.84
N GLY A 728 -20.98 35.64 6.16
CA GLY A 728 -20.17 34.80 7.06
C GLY A 728 -20.52 33.31 7.06
N ARG A 729 -21.69 32.94 6.50
CA ARG A 729 -22.14 31.53 6.49
C ARG A 729 -21.66 30.69 5.30
N SER A 730 -21.19 31.28 4.21
CA SER A 730 -20.81 30.51 3.06
C SER A 730 -19.35 30.14 3.08
N ARG A 731 -19.06 28.89 3.47
CA ARG A 731 -17.81 28.28 3.06
C ARG A 731 -17.80 28.19 1.54
N LYS A 732 -16.68 28.51 0.92
CA LYS A 732 -16.57 28.58 -0.55
C LYS A 732 -16.45 27.20 -1.18
N TRP A 733 -17.52 26.43 -1.11
CA TRP A 733 -17.63 25.13 -1.75
C TRP A 733 -17.95 25.27 -3.24
N CYS A 734 -17.32 24.44 -4.06
CA CYS A 734 -17.67 24.26 -5.47
C CYS A 734 -17.40 22.84 -5.92
N PRO A 735 -18.33 22.17 -6.59
CA PRO A 735 -18.07 20.91 -7.26
C PRO A 735 -17.30 21.14 -8.57
N TRP A 736 -16.21 20.40 -8.78
CA TRP A 736 -15.50 20.35 -10.05
C TRP A 736 -15.79 19.02 -10.74
N ASN A 737 -16.26 19.10 -11.96
CA ASN A 737 -16.60 17.93 -12.77
C ASN A 737 -15.31 17.30 -13.35
N ILE A 738 -14.52 16.70 -12.49
CA ILE A 738 -13.26 16.03 -12.81
C ILE A 738 -13.32 14.61 -12.28
N THR A 739 -12.98 13.65 -13.15
CA THR A 739 -12.85 12.25 -12.79
C THR A 739 -11.39 11.95 -12.48
N ALA A 740 -11.07 11.68 -11.21
CA ALA A 740 -9.72 11.38 -10.76
C ALA A 740 -9.73 10.34 -9.65
N ASN A 741 -8.95 9.27 -9.80
CA ASN A 741 -8.84 8.19 -8.81
C ASN A 741 -7.82 8.49 -7.71
N SER A 742 -6.87 9.39 -7.97
CA SER A 742 -5.83 9.76 -7.03
C SER A 742 -5.43 11.22 -7.18
N CYS A 743 -4.86 11.78 -6.11
CA CYS A 743 -4.38 13.15 -6.07
C CYS A 743 -3.15 13.23 -5.18
N THR A 744 -2.16 14.02 -5.59
CA THR A 744 -1.01 14.37 -4.75
C THR A 744 -0.62 15.82 -4.93
N LEU A 745 -0.16 16.45 -3.85
CA LEU A 745 0.60 17.69 -3.91
C LEU A 745 2.07 17.30 -4.09
N ALA A 746 2.63 17.56 -5.26
CA ALA A 746 4.00 17.21 -5.57
C ALA A 746 4.90 18.43 -5.50
N GLU A 747 5.88 18.37 -4.63
CA GLU A 747 6.98 19.32 -4.61
C GLU A 747 8.03 18.88 -5.62
N ARG A 748 8.40 19.80 -6.52
CA ARG A 748 9.43 19.59 -7.52
C ARG A 748 10.79 20.00 -6.97
N SER A 749 11.85 19.44 -7.55
CA SER A 749 13.24 19.81 -7.19
C SER A 749 13.59 21.28 -7.43
N ASP A 750 12.80 21.99 -8.24
CA ASP A 750 12.93 23.45 -8.44
C ASP A 750 12.22 24.29 -7.35
N GLY A 751 11.66 23.64 -6.32
CA GLY A 751 10.93 24.27 -5.23
C GLY A 751 9.48 24.64 -5.57
N THR A 752 8.98 24.31 -6.77
CA THR A 752 7.58 24.48 -7.10
C THR A 752 6.76 23.31 -6.58
N ALA A 753 5.58 23.59 -6.07
CA ALA A 753 4.64 22.54 -5.66
C ALA A 753 3.35 22.66 -6.48
N GLN A 754 2.84 21.51 -6.92
CA GLN A 754 1.74 21.43 -7.87
C GLN A 754 0.83 20.25 -7.54
N ILE A 755 -0.46 20.41 -7.80
CA ILE A 755 -1.43 19.31 -7.68
C ILE A 755 -1.40 18.45 -8.94
N PHE A 756 -1.17 17.15 -8.74
CA PHE A 756 -1.31 16.14 -9.78
C PHE A 756 -2.51 15.24 -9.50
N LEU A 757 -3.23 14.92 -10.55
CA LEU A 757 -4.41 14.07 -10.55
C LEU A 757 -4.16 12.83 -11.43
N GLY A 758 -4.34 11.65 -10.88
CA GLY A 758 -4.36 10.40 -11.63
C GLY A 758 -5.74 10.21 -12.26
N ASN A 759 -5.79 9.93 -13.56
CA ASN A 759 -7.06 9.74 -14.24
C ASN A 759 -7.91 8.63 -13.63
N GLY A 760 -9.20 8.87 -13.56
CA GLY A 760 -10.22 7.86 -13.25
C GLY A 760 -10.85 7.25 -14.51
N PRO A 761 -11.69 6.21 -14.37
CA PRO A 761 -12.38 5.61 -15.50
C PRO A 761 -13.50 6.56 -16.00
N VAL A 762 -13.50 6.82 -17.30
CA VAL A 762 -14.58 7.53 -17.99
C VAL A 762 -15.28 6.51 -18.91
N GLY A 763 -16.57 6.27 -18.67
CA GLY A 763 -17.29 5.22 -19.39
C GLY A 763 -16.74 3.80 -19.17
N GLY A 764 -16.06 3.58 -18.03
CA GLY A 764 -15.46 2.29 -17.67
C GLY A 764 -14.03 2.08 -18.16
N ALA A 765 -13.44 3.03 -18.90
CA ALA A 765 -12.07 2.96 -19.40
C ALA A 765 -11.21 4.10 -18.84
N GLY A 766 -9.94 3.80 -18.52
CA GLY A 766 -8.91 4.80 -18.23
C GLY A 766 -8.32 5.39 -19.51
N ASN A 767 -7.41 6.35 -19.35
CA ASN A 767 -6.65 6.93 -20.46
C ASN A 767 -5.13 6.95 -20.24
N GLY A 768 -4.66 6.39 -19.13
CA GLY A 768 -3.24 6.31 -18.77
C GLY A 768 -2.57 7.64 -18.49
N LYS A 769 -3.33 8.73 -18.27
CA LYS A 769 -2.79 10.08 -18.12
C LYS A 769 -2.69 10.51 -16.67
N ILE A 770 -1.68 11.32 -16.38
CA ILE A 770 -1.54 12.08 -15.14
C ILE A 770 -1.67 13.55 -15.52
N TYR A 771 -2.59 14.22 -14.85
CA TYR A 771 -2.89 15.63 -15.10
C TYR A 771 -2.32 16.52 -14.01
N GLN A 772 -1.77 17.65 -14.41
CA GLN A 772 -1.45 18.77 -13.53
C GLN A 772 -2.58 19.76 -13.54
N LEU A 773 -3.02 20.25 -12.36
CA LEU A 773 -3.87 21.43 -12.26
C LEU A 773 -3.05 22.67 -12.61
N SER A 774 -3.46 23.39 -13.65
CA SER A 774 -2.73 24.56 -14.16
C SER A 774 -3.61 25.81 -14.13
N ASP A 775 -3.18 26.83 -13.41
CA ASP A 775 -3.87 28.12 -13.32
C ASP A 775 -3.76 28.96 -14.62
N THR A 776 -2.94 28.53 -15.57
CA THR A 776 -2.76 29.16 -16.87
C THR A 776 -3.49 28.47 -18.01
N GLN A 777 -4.01 27.25 -17.77
CA GLN A 777 -4.83 26.49 -18.71
C GLN A 777 -6.31 26.60 -18.31
N PHE A 778 -7.17 26.77 -19.32
CA PHE A 778 -8.62 26.84 -19.16
C PHE A 778 -9.33 25.85 -20.07
N SER A 779 -8.72 24.68 -20.18
CA SER A 779 -9.29 23.50 -20.84
C SER A 779 -8.82 22.23 -20.13
N ASP A 780 -9.59 21.18 -20.19
CA ASP A 780 -9.24 19.87 -19.69
C ASP A 780 -8.60 19.05 -20.81
N ASP A 781 -7.28 19.17 -20.93
CA ASP A 781 -6.50 18.51 -21.99
C ASP A 781 -7.09 18.79 -23.39
N GLY A 782 -7.48 20.05 -23.63
CA GLY A 782 -8.12 20.51 -24.87
C GLY A 782 -9.65 20.46 -24.87
N ALA A 783 -10.29 19.75 -23.94
CA ALA A 783 -11.74 19.76 -23.80
C ALA A 783 -12.25 21.03 -23.09
N ALA A 784 -13.48 21.44 -23.39
CA ALA A 784 -14.09 22.60 -22.74
C ALA A 784 -14.38 22.35 -21.27
N ILE A 785 -14.12 23.34 -20.42
CA ILE A 785 -14.60 23.38 -19.04
C ILE A 785 -15.98 24.01 -19.05
N ASN A 786 -16.99 23.26 -18.59
CA ASN A 786 -18.36 23.78 -18.43
C ASN A 786 -18.50 24.51 -17.09
N SER A 787 -17.97 25.73 -17.04
CA SER A 787 -17.87 26.50 -15.80
C SER A 787 -18.99 27.51 -15.71
N TYR A 788 -19.72 27.50 -14.59
CA TYR A 788 -20.78 28.48 -14.34
C TYR A 788 -20.96 28.80 -12.87
N TYR A 789 -21.50 30.00 -12.63
CA TYR A 789 -21.89 30.50 -11.33
C TYR A 789 -23.30 31.07 -11.40
N THR A 790 -24.20 30.60 -10.53
CA THR A 790 -25.58 31.13 -10.38
C THR A 790 -25.61 32.05 -9.16
N THR A 791 -26.08 33.26 -9.33
CA THR A 791 -26.28 34.22 -8.23
C THR A 791 -27.39 33.74 -7.30
N TYR A 792 -27.43 34.24 -6.07
CA TYR A 792 -28.62 34.12 -5.24
C TYR A 792 -29.81 34.82 -5.94
N PHE A 793 -31.05 34.52 -5.50
CA PHE A 793 -32.22 35.20 -6.01
C PHE A 793 -32.28 36.62 -5.48
N PHE A 794 -32.21 37.60 -6.37
CA PHE A 794 -32.43 39.00 -6.02
C PHE A 794 -33.90 39.19 -5.60
N LEU A 795 -34.15 39.22 -4.30
CA LEU A 795 -35.42 39.44 -3.65
C LEU A 795 -35.55 40.93 -3.25
N SER A 796 -36.75 41.34 -2.93
CA SER A 796 -37.00 42.66 -2.36
C SER A 796 -36.39 42.85 -0.94
N ASN A 797 -36.02 41.76 -0.23
CA ASN A 797 -35.44 41.85 1.10
C ASN A 797 -34.14 42.63 1.14
N ASP A 798 -33.36 42.60 0.07
CA ASP A 798 -32.09 43.33 -0.04
C ASP A 798 -32.32 44.85 -0.16
N LEU A 799 -33.52 45.22 -0.50
CA LEU A 799 -33.98 46.61 -0.70
C LEU A 799 -34.96 47.08 0.38
N GLU A 800 -35.25 46.24 1.37
CA GLU A 800 -36.33 46.35 2.33
C GLU A 800 -36.35 47.59 3.17
N GLN A 801 -35.21 48.13 3.48
CA GLN A 801 -35.15 49.28 4.37
C GLN A 801 -35.62 50.62 3.72
N THR A 802 -35.81 50.65 2.44
CA THR A 802 -36.13 51.89 1.72
C THR A 802 -37.47 51.92 0.98
N TYR A 803 -38.04 50.74 0.53
CA TYR A 803 -39.11 50.81 -0.48
C TYR A 803 -40.31 49.85 -0.30
N GLN A 804 -40.48 49.03 0.70
CA GLN A 804 -41.63 48.10 0.92
C GLN A 804 -42.10 47.29 -0.31
N ILE A 805 -41.20 46.84 -1.19
CA ILE A 805 -41.52 46.21 -2.47
C ILE A 805 -41.47 44.67 -2.45
N ARG A 806 -41.68 44.08 -1.30
CA ARG A 806 -41.48 42.63 -1.01
C ARG A 806 -42.27 41.69 -1.93
N SER A 807 -43.46 42.02 -2.31
CA SER A 807 -44.36 41.15 -3.04
C SER A 807 -44.65 41.62 -4.47
N HIS A 808 -43.86 42.60 -5.00
CA HIS A 808 -44.09 43.16 -6.30
C HIS A 808 -43.14 42.54 -7.34
N ARG A 809 -43.72 42.36 -8.54
CA ARG A 809 -42.89 42.08 -9.73
C ARG A 809 -41.98 43.27 -10.00
N LYS A 810 -40.76 43.02 -10.45
CA LYS A 810 -39.74 44.00 -10.75
C LYS A 810 -39.30 43.84 -12.18
N LEU A 811 -39.04 44.92 -12.86
CA LEU A 811 -38.40 44.91 -14.16
C LEU A 811 -36.88 45.06 -13.96
N PHE A 812 -36.14 43.99 -14.19
CA PHE A 812 -34.71 44.02 -14.31
C PHE A 812 -34.35 44.60 -15.67
N ALA A 813 -34.04 45.89 -15.68
CA ALA A 813 -33.92 46.66 -16.91
C ALA A 813 -32.52 46.54 -17.51
N TYR A 814 -31.51 46.65 -16.66
CA TYR A 814 -30.11 46.62 -17.06
C TYR A 814 -29.32 45.70 -16.14
N LEU A 815 -28.22 45.22 -16.68
CA LEU A 815 -27.23 44.44 -15.95
C LEU A 815 -25.84 44.99 -16.26
N THR A 816 -25.08 45.35 -15.24
CA THR A 816 -23.70 45.74 -15.37
C THR A 816 -22.82 44.61 -14.88
N VAL A 817 -21.93 44.09 -15.74
CA VAL A 817 -21.04 42.96 -15.48
C VAL A 817 -19.60 43.46 -15.58
N TYR A 818 -18.85 43.34 -14.49
CA TYR A 818 -17.39 43.55 -14.46
C TYR A 818 -16.69 42.21 -14.58
N ALA A 819 -16.20 41.89 -15.76
CA ALA A 819 -15.56 40.63 -16.01
C ALA A 819 -14.37 40.73 -16.97
N GLU A 820 -13.37 39.89 -16.74
CA GLU A 820 -12.29 39.65 -17.68
C GLU A 820 -12.28 38.18 -18.09
N GLY A 821 -11.63 37.84 -19.19
CA GLY A 821 -11.52 36.43 -19.64
C GLY A 821 -11.19 36.32 -21.11
N ALA A 822 -11.43 35.10 -21.61
CA ALA A 822 -11.31 34.80 -23.04
C ALA A 822 -12.53 34.04 -23.53
N GLY A 823 -12.92 34.26 -24.78
CA GLY A 823 -14.09 33.64 -25.36
C GLY A 823 -15.39 34.37 -25.00
N ASN A 824 -16.47 33.66 -24.87
CA ASN A 824 -17.78 34.17 -24.61
C ASN A 824 -18.31 33.79 -23.23
N LEU A 825 -18.81 34.76 -22.49
CA LEU A 825 -19.58 34.55 -21.27
C LEU A 825 -21.07 34.45 -21.62
N ASN A 826 -21.65 33.30 -21.41
CA ASN A 826 -23.08 33.07 -21.59
C ASN A 826 -23.84 33.59 -20.38
N LEU A 827 -24.88 34.38 -20.58
CA LEU A 827 -25.74 34.89 -19.53
C LEU A 827 -27.13 34.28 -19.68
N SER A 828 -27.65 33.72 -18.60
CA SER A 828 -29.01 33.20 -18.49
C SER A 828 -29.66 33.66 -17.19
N ALA A 829 -30.96 33.58 -17.08
CA ALA A 829 -31.66 33.93 -15.85
C ALA A 829 -32.76 32.92 -15.52
N PHE A 830 -33.00 32.74 -14.23
CA PHE A 830 -34.14 32.05 -13.64
C PHE A 830 -35.12 33.11 -13.12
N ALA A 831 -36.32 33.15 -13.66
CA ALA A 831 -37.35 34.03 -13.18
C ALA A 831 -38.44 33.24 -12.41
N ASP A 832 -38.75 33.71 -11.21
CA ASP A 832 -39.80 33.15 -10.34
C ASP A 832 -39.58 31.64 -10.03
N ASN A 833 -40.34 30.74 -10.59
CA ASN A 833 -40.31 29.31 -10.36
C ASN A 833 -39.83 28.52 -11.58
N GLU A 834 -39.13 29.17 -12.50
CA GLU A 834 -38.56 28.43 -13.64
C GLU A 834 -37.56 27.38 -13.19
N ALA A 835 -37.74 26.15 -13.69
CA ALA A 835 -36.85 25.03 -13.39
C ALA A 835 -35.57 25.07 -14.23
N PHE A 836 -35.58 25.78 -15.36
CA PHE A 836 -34.44 25.91 -16.27
C PHE A 836 -34.19 27.38 -16.59
N PRO A 837 -32.92 27.81 -16.76
CA PRO A 837 -32.62 29.19 -17.05
C PRO A 837 -32.99 29.56 -18.47
N THR A 838 -33.56 30.71 -18.62
CA THR A 838 -33.80 31.33 -19.94
C THR A 838 -32.53 32.04 -20.40
N ALA A 839 -32.02 31.69 -21.59
CA ALA A 839 -30.85 32.36 -22.16
C ALA A 839 -31.15 33.82 -22.50
N LEU A 840 -30.33 34.72 -22.04
CA LEU A 840 -30.48 36.17 -22.26
C LEU A 840 -29.57 36.65 -23.38
N THR A 841 -28.25 36.48 -23.23
CA THR A 841 -27.28 37.00 -24.20
C THR A 841 -25.90 36.32 -23.97
N THR A 842 -25.00 36.62 -24.90
CA THR A 842 -23.60 36.20 -24.85
C THR A 842 -22.70 37.41 -24.91
N LEU A 843 -21.74 37.51 -24.01
CA LEU A 843 -20.79 38.59 -23.85
C LEU A 843 -19.41 38.22 -24.32
N PRO A 844 -18.80 38.88 -25.29
CA PRO A 844 -17.39 38.62 -25.64
C PRO A 844 -16.47 39.17 -24.55
N LEU A 845 -15.64 38.31 -23.99
CA LEU A 845 -14.64 38.67 -22.99
C LEU A 845 -13.29 38.98 -23.63
N SER A 846 -12.51 39.84 -22.97
CA SER A 846 -11.13 40.12 -23.34
C SER A 846 -10.26 40.21 -22.08
N SER A 847 -9.00 39.78 -22.17
CA SER A 847 -7.97 39.90 -21.15
C SER A 847 -6.82 40.77 -21.74
N PRO A 848 -6.06 41.56 -20.94
CA PRO A 848 -6.08 41.60 -19.47
C PRO A 848 -6.95 42.66 -18.82
N ALA A 849 -7.84 43.32 -19.52
CA ALA A 849 -8.63 44.43 -18.94
C ALA A 849 -10.07 43.97 -18.64
N PRO A 850 -10.52 44.08 -17.37
CA PRO A 850 -11.94 43.90 -17.06
C PRO A 850 -12.76 44.91 -17.84
N LYS A 851 -13.83 44.46 -18.44
CA LYS A 851 -14.79 45.33 -19.14
C LYS A 851 -16.00 45.57 -18.26
N ASP A 852 -16.36 46.80 -18.21
CA ASP A 852 -17.66 47.25 -17.72
C ASP A 852 -18.67 47.09 -18.88
N LEU A 853 -19.53 46.09 -18.77
CA LEU A 853 -20.51 45.74 -19.80
C LEU A 853 -21.90 46.02 -19.26
N GLU A 854 -22.52 47.06 -19.74
CA GLU A 854 -23.92 47.38 -19.44
C GLU A 854 -24.82 46.77 -20.52
N LEU A 855 -25.81 45.97 -20.06
CA LEU A 855 -26.68 45.22 -20.95
C LEU A 855 -28.16 45.48 -20.63
N PRO A 856 -29.00 45.86 -21.62
CA PRO A 856 -30.41 45.83 -21.42
C PRO A 856 -30.95 44.38 -21.40
N ILE A 857 -31.64 43.98 -20.33
CA ILE A 857 -32.16 42.64 -20.18
C ILE A 857 -33.69 42.57 -20.19
N ASN A 858 -34.40 43.60 -19.68
CA ASN A 858 -35.84 43.71 -19.69
C ASN A 858 -36.58 42.45 -19.18
N LEU A 859 -36.14 41.92 -18.07
CA LEU A 859 -36.68 40.69 -17.47
C LEU A 859 -37.67 41.07 -16.34
N LEU A 860 -38.87 40.50 -16.37
CA LEU A 860 -39.89 40.76 -15.34
C LEU A 860 -40.04 39.55 -14.41
N GLY A 861 -39.88 39.73 -13.10
CA GLY A 861 -40.03 38.67 -12.09
C GLY A 861 -40.21 39.22 -10.67
N GLU A 862 -40.77 38.41 -9.78
CA GLU A 862 -40.77 38.71 -8.33
C GLU A 862 -39.37 38.45 -7.74
N ARG A 863 -38.75 37.37 -8.21
CA ARG A 863 -37.40 36.95 -7.87
C ARG A 863 -36.63 36.46 -9.08
N VAL A 864 -35.42 36.87 -9.22
CA VAL A 864 -34.59 36.54 -10.37
C VAL A 864 -33.18 36.15 -9.90
N ALA A 865 -32.67 35.05 -10.39
CA ALA A 865 -31.27 34.69 -10.29
C ALA A 865 -30.63 34.66 -11.67
N PHE A 866 -29.36 34.99 -11.74
CA PHE A 866 -28.60 34.98 -12.99
C PHE A 866 -27.55 33.88 -12.99
N GLN A 867 -27.40 33.19 -14.11
CA GLN A 867 -26.33 32.23 -14.32
C GLN A 867 -25.38 32.73 -15.39
N LEU A 868 -24.10 32.79 -15.03
CA LEU A 868 -23.02 33.22 -15.92
C LEU A 868 -22.03 32.06 -16.07
N GLY A 869 -21.62 31.77 -17.30
CA GLY A 869 -20.70 30.67 -17.52
C GLY A 869 -20.08 30.60 -18.90
N THR A 870 -19.08 29.75 -19.05
CA THR A 870 -18.40 29.43 -20.31
C THR A 870 -18.41 27.92 -20.53
N ASN A 871 -18.45 27.49 -21.80
CA ASN A 871 -18.49 26.07 -22.18
C ASN A 871 -17.72 25.80 -23.49
N SER A 872 -16.80 26.66 -23.87
CA SER A 872 -15.95 26.50 -25.07
C SER A 872 -14.49 26.17 -24.68
N PRO A 873 -13.76 25.42 -25.46
CA PRO A 873 -12.36 25.12 -25.19
C PRO A 873 -11.52 26.39 -25.06
N GLY A 874 -10.75 26.51 -23.99
CA GLY A 874 -9.92 27.67 -23.68
C GLY A 874 -10.66 28.95 -23.28
N ALA A 875 -12.00 28.91 -23.21
CA ALA A 875 -12.78 30.02 -22.66
C ALA A 875 -12.71 30.01 -21.13
N TRP A 876 -12.57 31.21 -20.57
CA TRP A 876 -12.57 31.42 -19.13
C TRP A 876 -13.11 32.80 -18.77
N PHE A 877 -13.62 32.94 -17.58
CA PHE A 877 -14.04 34.19 -17.03
C PHE A 877 -13.52 34.42 -15.61
N LYS A 878 -13.35 35.65 -15.23
CA LYS A 878 -13.21 36.12 -13.87
C LYS A 878 -14.22 37.24 -13.66
N LEU A 879 -15.17 37.04 -12.78
CA LEU A 879 -16.24 37.96 -12.46
C LEU A 879 -15.90 38.64 -11.13
N GLU A 880 -15.77 39.99 -11.18
CA GLU A 880 -15.38 40.78 -10.01
C GLU A 880 -16.57 41.52 -9.42
N ARG A 881 -17.57 41.88 -10.25
CA ARG A 881 -18.77 42.57 -9.82
C ARG A 881 -19.92 42.28 -10.75
N PHE A 882 -21.11 42.23 -10.18
CA PHE A 882 -22.33 41.97 -10.89
C PHE A 882 -23.43 42.87 -10.32
N VAL A 883 -24.03 43.76 -11.15
CA VAL A 883 -24.99 44.77 -10.70
C VAL A 883 -26.25 44.72 -11.57
N PRO A 884 -27.33 44.06 -11.12
CA PRO A 884 -28.63 44.21 -11.74
C PRO A 884 -29.23 45.57 -11.32
N SER A 885 -29.75 46.30 -12.32
CA SER A 885 -30.49 47.55 -12.12
C SER A 885 -31.97 47.27 -12.36
N LEU A 886 -32.79 47.50 -11.36
CA LEU A 886 -34.21 47.12 -11.39
C LEU A 886 -35.14 48.35 -11.22
N LEU A 887 -36.28 48.28 -11.86
CA LEU A 887 -37.40 49.21 -11.72
C LEU A 887 -38.56 48.47 -11.03
N PRO A 888 -39.17 49.05 -9.99
CA PRO A 888 -40.46 48.53 -9.48
C PRO A 888 -41.48 48.59 -10.60
N ASP A 889 -42.24 47.50 -10.81
CA ASP A 889 -43.32 47.54 -11.80
C ASP A 889 -44.44 48.44 -11.34
N PRO A 890 -44.68 49.59 -12.01
CA PRO A 890 -45.69 50.54 -11.59
C PRO A 890 -47.12 50.02 -11.76
N TRP A 891 -47.29 48.87 -12.47
CA TRP A 891 -48.59 48.26 -12.76
C TRP A 891 -48.84 47.02 -11.93
N ALA A 892 -47.94 46.62 -11.05
CA ALA A 892 -48.19 45.49 -10.20
C ALA A 892 -49.35 45.81 -9.24
N PRO A 893 -50.42 45.03 -9.20
CA PRO A 893 -51.53 45.30 -8.29
C PRO A 893 -51.02 45.18 -6.85
N VAL A 894 -51.18 46.27 -6.07
CA VAL A 894 -51.00 46.21 -4.62
C VAL A 894 -51.98 45.18 -4.10
N ARG A 895 -51.54 44.00 -3.75
CA ARG A 895 -52.38 43.03 -3.02
C ARG A 895 -52.70 43.71 -1.69
N GLY A 896 -53.91 44.27 -1.60
CA GLY A 896 -54.40 44.86 -0.41
C GLY A 896 -54.32 43.83 0.71
N GLY A 897 -53.47 44.09 1.73
CA GLY A 897 -53.49 43.32 2.94
C GLY A 897 -54.91 43.44 3.57
N ASN A 898 -55.55 42.32 3.81
CA ASN A 898 -56.55 42.17 4.84
C ASN A 898 -55.83 41.74 6.13
#